data_32b93e171a7bd7cbd7c137b82d112769
#
_entry.id   32b93e171a7bd7cbd7c137b82d112769
#
_cell.length_a   1.000
_cell.length_b   1.000
_cell.length_c   1.000
_cell.angle_alpha   90.00
_cell.angle_beta   90.00
_cell.angle_gamma   90.00
#
_symmetry.space_group_name_H-M   'P 1'
#
loop_
_entity.id
_entity.type
_entity.pdbx_description
1 polymer ?
#
loop_
_entity_poly.entity_id
_entity_poly.type
_entity_poly.pdbx_seq_one_letter_code
_entity_poly.pdbx_strand_id
1 'polypeptide(L)'
;MSTTRTLLSLLLVCIFSACGVDQTLRKADKLWQIGEYADAAAAYRKVYQQLPSKEKARKGAVSLQMARCYNRLNATPRALAAYQTGLRYGQPTLHDRLTFARLLLKAGQYQNAARAFEGLKDSLPNDPLWCNGLLSAQQAAAWKAQKSHYRVKPMTSLNSLQADYAPMLLPGDATQLYFTSSRKTALGNELNGVTGAKSCDIFFTKLNDKGTWSRPEPMVGAVNSAYEDGACAFSPDGQTMYFTRCTTHPSQPRYAQIWTAQRHDATWSNPQPLRLSRDTLATFAHPAVSPDGKWLYFVSDLPGGQGGLDLWRAQLTPTGIGFIENLGAPINTPGNEMFPTFRANGDLYFSSDGHPGLGGLDLFCAMSKPHHEIEINRLPAPVNSSADDFGMTFEGRHMRGFFASNRNDARGYDHLYRFECPDVTQTIQGWVYERDGYELPQAQVYLVGNDGTNEKLSVHGNGAFTKVVKPGVDYLLLATCDGFLNHQEALHIDTIDSAKVYTLQFPLASIQAPVLIDNIFYAFDKATLLPQSTAALDQLVTLLNENPHVTIELSAHCDDRGSAAYNQRLSQQRAENVVHYLVAHGIQADRLTAVGYGKSKPKIVPPKLTERYPWLKAGDVLSETFIASLDNAQQAVCNQLNRRTEFRVLRTTYGLFDAQGKPKESATKPTNKHANTNAPR
;
A
#
# COMPACT_ATOMS: atom_id res chain seq x y z
N MET A 1 8.20 -79.53 -31.63
CA MET A 1 7.66 -79.36 -30.26
C MET A 1 8.37 -78.25 -29.40
N SER A 2 9.53 -77.80 -29.80
CA SER A 2 10.27 -76.74 -29.01
C SER A 2 9.70 -75.31 -29.20
N THR A 3 9.31 -74.93 -30.42
CA THR A 3 8.80 -73.62 -30.81
C THR A 3 7.45 -73.25 -30.19
N THR A 4 6.55 -74.27 -30.04
CA THR A 4 5.21 -74.12 -29.46
C THR A 4 5.27 -73.88 -27.92
N ARG A 5 6.24 -74.51 -27.21
CA ARG A 5 6.43 -74.32 -25.78
C ARG A 5 7.02 -72.91 -25.48
N THR A 6 7.91 -72.42 -26.34
CA THR A 6 8.48 -71.02 -26.16
C THR A 6 7.43 -69.95 -26.46
N LEU A 7 6.55 -70.13 -27.45
CA LEU A 7 5.44 -69.21 -27.72
C LEU A 7 4.39 -69.23 -26.60
N LEU A 8 4.08 -70.39 -26.02
CA LEU A 8 3.12 -70.51 -24.89
C LEU A 8 3.67 -69.90 -23.64
N SER A 9 4.99 -70.04 -23.37
CA SER A 9 5.66 -69.39 -22.23
C SER A 9 5.72 -67.88 -22.42
N LEU A 10 5.97 -67.36 -23.61
CA LEU A 10 5.93 -65.92 -23.89
C LEU A 10 4.49 -65.37 -23.79
N LEU A 11 3.47 -66.14 -24.25
CA LEU A 11 2.07 -65.71 -24.10
C LEU A 11 1.62 -65.70 -22.64
N LEU A 12 2.00 -66.71 -21.83
CA LEU A 12 1.73 -66.71 -20.38
C LEU A 12 2.41 -65.51 -19.66
N VAL A 13 3.67 -65.23 -19.95
CA VAL A 13 4.39 -64.10 -19.38
C VAL A 13 3.74 -62.75 -19.77
N CYS A 14 3.23 -62.64 -21.01
CA CYS A 14 2.48 -61.47 -21.45
C CYS A 14 1.12 -61.31 -20.73
N ILE A 15 0.42 -62.43 -20.49
CA ILE A 15 -0.88 -62.41 -19.76
C ILE A 15 -0.67 -62.09 -18.27
N PHE A 16 0.33 -62.66 -17.63
CA PHE A 16 0.64 -62.35 -16.24
C PHE A 16 1.16 -60.92 -16.07
N SER A 17 1.93 -60.37 -17.01
CA SER A 17 2.38 -58.98 -16.94
C SER A 17 1.23 -58.01 -17.22
N ALA A 18 0.30 -58.29 -18.13
CA ALA A 18 -0.89 -57.47 -18.36
C ALA A 18 -1.82 -57.45 -17.13
N CYS A 19 -2.03 -58.62 -16.49
CA CYS A 19 -2.84 -58.73 -15.28
C CYS A 19 -2.22 -57.92 -14.09
N GLY A 20 -0.89 -57.94 -13.98
CA GLY A 20 -0.16 -57.15 -12.94
C GLY A 20 -0.23 -55.64 -13.16
N VAL A 21 -0.20 -55.21 -14.43
CA VAL A 21 -0.34 -53.78 -14.77
C VAL A 21 -1.74 -53.26 -14.40
N ASP A 22 -2.78 -54.01 -14.76
CA ASP A 22 -4.18 -53.62 -14.48
C ASP A 22 -4.50 -53.66 -12.98
N GLN A 23 -3.92 -54.57 -12.22
CA GLN A 23 -4.03 -54.58 -10.75
C GLN A 23 -3.37 -53.36 -10.11
N THR A 24 -2.18 -52.99 -10.59
CA THR A 24 -1.47 -51.79 -10.12
C THR A 24 -2.25 -50.49 -10.46
N LEU A 25 -2.87 -50.46 -11.65
CA LEU A 25 -3.72 -49.35 -12.09
C LEU A 25 -4.94 -49.19 -11.17
N ARG A 26 -5.68 -50.29 -10.89
CA ARG A 26 -6.82 -50.26 -9.94
C ARG A 26 -6.39 -49.78 -8.54
N LYS A 27 -5.20 -50.19 -8.08
CA LYS A 27 -4.65 -49.68 -6.80
C LYS A 27 -4.40 -48.17 -6.87
N ALA A 28 -3.81 -47.67 -7.96
CA ALA A 28 -3.55 -46.26 -8.16
C ALA A 28 -4.85 -45.43 -8.16
N ASP A 29 -5.89 -45.93 -8.87
CA ASP A 29 -7.21 -45.28 -8.92
C ASP A 29 -7.86 -45.20 -7.53
N LYS A 30 -7.77 -46.30 -6.73
CA LYS A 30 -8.27 -46.30 -5.35
C LYS A 30 -7.53 -45.31 -4.48
N LEU A 31 -6.20 -45.22 -4.54
CA LEU A 31 -5.40 -44.25 -3.80
C LEU A 31 -5.76 -42.81 -4.20
N TRP A 32 -5.97 -42.55 -5.49
CA TRP A 32 -6.46 -41.26 -5.97
C TRP A 32 -7.83 -40.90 -5.36
N GLN A 33 -8.78 -41.85 -5.33
CA GLN A 33 -10.13 -41.60 -4.79
C GLN A 33 -10.15 -41.27 -3.31
N ILE A 34 -9.24 -41.84 -2.52
CA ILE A 34 -9.11 -41.55 -1.08
C ILE A 34 -8.15 -40.38 -0.78
N GLY A 35 -7.61 -39.70 -1.83
CA GLY A 35 -6.76 -38.52 -1.67
C GLY A 35 -5.29 -38.81 -1.34
N GLU A 36 -4.83 -40.04 -1.38
CA GLU A 36 -3.42 -40.44 -1.15
C GLU A 36 -2.58 -40.15 -2.41
N TYR A 37 -2.38 -38.85 -2.73
CA TYR A 37 -1.87 -38.42 -4.04
C TYR A 37 -0.42 -38.79 -4.31
N ALA A 38 0.45 -38.82 -3.26
CA ALA A 38 1.85 -39.24 -3.44
C ALA A 38 1.95 -40.73 -3.77
N ASP A 39 1.21 -41.57 -3.06
CA ASP A 39 1.17 -43.01 -3.30
C ASP A 39 0.49 -43.31 -4.63
N ALA A 40 -0.58 -42.61 -4.99
CA ALA A 40 -1.22 -42.72 -6.30
C ALA A 40 -0.24 -42.36 -7.41
N ALA A 41 0.50 -41.25 -7.31
CA ALA A 41 1.50 -40.86 -8.31
C ALA A 41 2.61 -41.91 -8.48
N ALA A 42 3.07 -42.49 -7.38
CA ALA A 42 4.06 -43.57 -7.42
C ALA A 42 3.53 -44.84 -8.13
N ALA A 43 2.28 -45.22 -7.82
CA ALA A 43 1.63 -46.36 -8.46
C ALA A 43 1.35 -46.09 -9.97
N TYR A 44 0.82 -44.93 -10.35
CA TYR A 44 0.66 -44.56 -11.77
C TYR A 44 1.99 -44.52 -12.52
N ARG A 45 3.07 -43.99 -11.90
CA ARG A 45 4.41 -43.98 -12.49
C ARG A 45 4.90 -45.40 -12.78
N LYS A 46 4.67 -46.35 -11.86
CA LYS A 46 5.01 -47.78 -12.08
C LYS A 46 4.26 -48.35 -13.26
N VAL A 47 2.93 -48.10 -13.39
CA VAL A 47 2.11 -48.49 -14.55
C VAL A 47 2.68 -47.87 -15.82
N TYR A 48 2.96 -46.57 -15.85
CA TYR A 48 3.51 -45.87 -17.01
C TYR A 48 4.83 -46.48 -17.51
N GLN A 49 5.70 -46.89 -16.59
CA GLN A 49 6.98 -47.56 -16.92
C GLN A 49 6.80 -48.96 -17.49
N GLN A 50 5.80 -49.69 -17.02
CA GLN A 50 5.50 -51.08 -17.46
C GLN A 50 4.77 -51.13 -18.82
N LEU A 51 4.07 -50.08 -19.21
CA LEU A 51 3.35 -50.02 -20.47
C LEU A 51 4.31 -49.97 -21.68
N PRO A 52 4.08 -50.78 -22.72
CA PRO A 52 4.86 -50.78 -23.97
C PRO A 52 4.84 -49.40 -24.64
N SER A 53 5.93 -49.03 -25.33
CA SER A 53 6.04 -47.74 -26.03
C SER A 53 5.00 -47.57 -27.16
N LYS A 54 4.52 -48.65 -27.71
CA LYS A 54 3.46 -48.69 -28.78
C LYS A 54 2.08 -48.30 -28.24
N GLU A 55 1.79 -48.49 -26.97
CA GLU A 55 0.50 -48.16 -26.33
C GLU A 55 0.39 -46.69 -25.97
N LYS A 56 0.58 -45.80 -26.95
CA LYS A 56 0.64 -44.34 -26.75
C LYS A 56 -0.62 -43.78 -26.05
N ALA A 57 -1.81 -44.22 -26.46
CA ALA A 57 -3.08 -43.77 -25.90
C ALA A 57 -3.19 -44.13 -24.41
N ARG A 58 -2.85 -45.36 -24.03
CA ARG A 58 -2.90 -45.85 -22.65
C ARG A 58 -1.84 -45.13 -21.77
N LYS A 59 -0.62 -44.90 -22.31
CA LYS A 59 0.39 -44.07 -21.67
C LYS A 59 -0.08 -42.63 -21.47
N GLY A 60 -0.77 -42.07 -22.46
CA GLY A 60 -1.36 -40.74 -22.36
C GLY A 60 -2.40 -40.64 -21.24
N ALA A 61 -3.30 -41.63 -21.14
CA ALA A 61 -4.31 -41.66 -20.07
C ALA A 61 -3.67 -41.76 -18.67
N VAL A 62 -2.70 -42.63 -18.46
CA VAL A 62 -1.96 -42.78 -17.20
C VAL A 62 -1.18 -41.50 -16.89
N SER A 63 -0.61 -40.86 -17.91
CA SER A 63 0.13 -39.59 -17.75
C SER A 63 -0.77 -38.45 -17.29
N LEU A 64 -2.04 -38.39 -17.73
CA LEU A 64 -3.02 -37.42 -17.22
C LEU A 64 -3.28 -37.64 -15.72
N GLN A 65 -3.45 -38.88 -15.28
CA GLN A 65 -3.63 -39.19 -13.85
C GLN A 65 -2.39 -38.80 -13.02
N MET A 66 -1.19 -39.12 -13.54
CA MET A 66 0.06 -38.65 -12.90
C MET A 66 0.13 -37.13 -12.80
N ALA A 67 -0.27 -36.43 -13.87
CA ALA A 67 -0.26 -34.97 -13.90
C ALA A 67 -1.21 -34.37 -12.83
N ARG A 68 -2.41 -34.95 -12.70
CA ARG A 68 -3.38 -34.55 -11.66
C ARG A 68 -2.81 -34.78 -10.25
N CYS A 69 -2.17 -35.95 -10.02
CA CYS A 69 -1.50 -36.21 -8.73
C CYS A 69 -0.37 -35.19 -8.46
N TYR A 70 0.53 -34.98 -9.43
CA TYR A 70 1.63 -34.03 -9.26
C TYR A 70 1.16 -32.59 -9.07
N ASN A 71 0.03 -32.21 -9.67
CA ASN A 71 -0.60 -30.90 -9.41
C ASN A 71 -1.05 -30.78 -7.93
N ARG A 72 -1.71 -31.82 -7.40
CA ARG A 72 -2.10 -31.86 -5.98
C ARG A 72 -0.92 -31.88 -5.02
N LEU A 73 0.22 -32.40 -5.44
CA LEU A 73 1.47 -32.44 -4.69
C LEU A 73 2.31 -31.15 -4.84
N ASN A 74 1.80 -30.15 -5.54
CA ASN A 74 2.52 -28.91 -5.83
C ASN A 74 3.85 -29.12 -6.61
N ALA A 75 4.02 -30.28 -7.24
CA ALA A 75 5.20 -30.62 -8.02
C ALA A 75 5.09 -30.12 -9.47
N THR A 76 5.04 -28.79 -9.63
CA THR A 76 4.77 -28.10 -10.90
C THR A 76 5.58 -28.62 -12.11
N PRO A 77 6.93 -28.80 -12.02
CA PRO A 77 7.69 -29.31 -13.17
C PRO A 77 7.29 -30.73 -13.59
N ARG A 78 6.98 -31.59 -12.61
CA ARG A 78 6.53 -32.97 -12.88
C ARG A 78 5.12 -32.99 -13.46
N ALA A 79 4.22 -32.15 -12.95
CA ALA A 79 2.87 -31.99 -13.46
C ALA A 79 2.88 -31.52 -14.92
N LEU A 80 3.65 -30.48 -15.24
CA LEU A 80 3.79 -30.01 -16.64
C LEU A 80 4.31 -31.06 -17.58
N ALA A 81 5.37 -31.80 -17.23
CA ALA A 81 5.92 -32.86 -18.07
C ALA A 81 4.91 -33.98 -18.31
N ALA A 82 4.15 -34.36 -17.28
CA ALA A 82 3.10 -35.35 -17.38
C ALA A 82 1.92 -34.85 -18.20
N TYR A 83 1.46 -33.61 -18.01
CA TYR A 83 0.41 -33.03 -18.86
C TYR A 83 0.82 -32.93 -20.32
N GLN A 84 2.05 -32.55 -20.66
CA GLN A 84 2.52 -32.50 -22.06
C GLN A 84 2.34 -33.85 -22.77
N THR A 85 2.66 -34.96 -22.09
CA THR A 85 2.43 -36.31 -22.61
C THR A 85 0.94 -36.65 -22.68
N GLY A 86 0.20 -36.33 -21.62
CA GLY A 86 -1.23 -36.60 -21.51
C GLY A 86 -2.08 -35.85 -22.54
N LEU A 87 -1.77 -34.58 -22.77
CA LEU A 87 -2.45 -33.72 -23.75
C LEU A 87 -2.18 -34.20 -25.21
N ARG A 88 -0.99 -34.75 -25.45
CA ARG A 88 -0.61 -35.24 -26.79
C ARG A 88 -1.20 -36.60 -27.16
N TYR A 89 -1.32 -37.52 -26.21
CA TYR A 89 -1.64 -38.93 -26.48
C TYR A 89 -2.85 -39.44 -25.70
N GLY A 90 -3.33 -38.77 -24.69
CA GLY A 90 -4.50 -39.11 -23.89
C GLY A 90 -5.78 -38.43 -24.38
N GLN A 91 -6.80 -38.51 -23.54
CA GLN A 91 -8.08 -37.82 -23.73
C GLN A 91 -8.27 -36.76 -22.59
N PRO A 92 -7.65 -35.59 -22.71
CA PRO A 92 -7.74 -34.57 -21.68
C PRO A 92 -9.13 -33.93 -21.63
N THR A 93 -9.63 -33.69 -20.44
CA THR A 93 -10.84 -32.91 -20.21
C THR A 93 -10.54 -31.40 -20.41
N LEU A 94 -11.58 -30.58 -20.47
CA LEU A 94 -11.45 -29.15 -20.51
C LEU A 94 -10.74 -28.62 -19.24
N HIS A 95 -11.07 -29.20 -18.08
CA HIS A 95 -10.40 -28.90 -16.80
C HIS A 95 -8.89 -29.23 -16.84
N ASP A 96 -8.47 -30.32 -17.46
CA ASP A 96 -7.04 -30.65 -17.61
C ASP A 96 -6.29 -29.57 -18.42
N ARG A 97 -6.92 -29.08 -19.50
CA ARG A 97 -6.35 -28.05 -20.36
C ARG A 97 -6.24 -26.70 -19.62
N LEU A 98 -7.28 -26.34 -18.87
CA LEU A 98 -7.27 -25.13 -18.02
C LEU A 98 -6.21 -25.25 -16.93
N THR A 99 -6.13 -26.40 -16.24
CA THR A 99 -5.11 -26.67 -15.22
C THR A 99 -3.69 -26.60 -15.81
N PHE A 100 -3.47 -27.13 -17.01
CA PHE A 100 -2.19 -27.02 -17.69
C PHE A 100 -1.79 -25.56 -17.97
N ALA A 101 -2.73 -24.72 -18.44
CA ALA A 101 -2.49 -23.30 -18.66
C ALA A 101 -2.13 -22.58 -17.35
N ARG A 102 -2.84 -22.87 -16.25
CA ARG A 102 -2.54 -22.32 -14.91
C ARG A 102 -1.17 -22.79 -14.39
N LEU A 103 -0.77 -24.03 -14.63
CA LEU A 103 0.56 -24.55 -14.28
C LEU A 103 1.68 -23.87 -15.08
N LEU A 104 1.45 -23.52 -16.34
CA LEU A 104 2.41 -22.72 -17.11
C LEU A 104 2.57 -21.33 -16.53
N LEU A 105 1.48 -20.69 -16.07
CA LEU A 105 1.51 -19.41 -15.35
C LEU A 105 2.34 -19.53 -14.08
N LYS A 106 2.06 -20.53 -13.25
CA LYS A 106 2.79 -20.84 -12.01
C LYS A 106 4.27 -21.13 -12.24
N ALA A 107 4.63 -21.71 -13.36
CA ALA A 107 6.02 -21.92 -13.77
C ALA A 107 6.70 -20.65 -14.33
N GLY A 108 6.01 -19.51 -14.38
CA GLY A 108 6.52 -18.25 -14.94
C GLY A 108 6.63 -18.26 -16.47
N GLN A 109 6.03 -19.26 -17.15
CA GLN A 109 6.04 -19.40 -18.60
C GLN A 109 4.89 -18.59 -19.23
N TYR A 110 4.85 -17.29 -18.98
CA TYR A 110 3.72 -16.40 -19.28
C TYR A 110 3.27 -16.44 -20.74
N GLN A 111 4.21 -16.43 -21.70
CA GLN A 111 3.87 -16.50 -23.14
C GLN A 111 3.23 -17.85 -23.52
N ASN A 112 3.70 -18.94 -22.94
CA ASN A 112 3.12 -20.26 -23.17
C ASN A 112 1.76 -20.38 -22.50
N ALA A 113 1.61 -19.82 -21.29
CA ALA A 113 0.34 -19.75 -20.58
C ALA A 113 -0.69 -18.95 -21.38
N ALA A 114 -0.35 -17.76 -21.89
CA ALA A 114 -1.25 -16.96 -22.72
C ALA A 114 -1.77 -17.73 -23.93
N ARG A 115 -0.87 -18.39 -24.70
CA ARG A 115 -1.28 -19.24 -25.83
C ARG A 115 -2.18 -20.40 -25.42
N ALA A 116 -1.92 -21.03 -24.26
CA ALA A 116 -2.74 -22.13 -23.76
C ALA A 116 -4.13 -21.63 -23.34
N PHE A 117 -4.25 -20.47 -22.68
CA PHE A 117 -5.52 -19.84 -22.36
C PHE A 117 -6.28 -19.39 -23.62
N GLU A 118 -5.61 -18.74 -24.58
CA GLU A 118 -6.21 -18.33 -25.86
C GLU A 118 -6.84 -19.50 -26.61
N GLY A 119 -6.18 -20.70 -26.60
CA GLY A 119 -6.70 -21.91 -27.15
C GLY A 119 -7.97 -22.47 -26.48
N LEU A 120 -8.40 -21.91 -25.35
CA LEU A 120 -9.61 -22.29 -24.61
C LEU A 120 -10.75 -21.25 -24.75
N LYS A 121 -10.52 -20.14 -25.45
CA LYS A 121 -11.46 -19.02 -25.56
C LYS A 121 -12.87 -19.44 -25.95
N ASP A 122 -13.00 -20.24 -26.99
CA ASP A 122 -14.32 -20.65 -27.49
C ASP A 122 -15.02 -21.66 -26.57
N SER A 123 -14.25 -22.37 -25.73
CA SER A 123 -14.78 -23.38 -24.80
C SER A 123 -15.13 -22.81 -23.43
N LEU A 124 -14.53 -21.69 -23.03
CA LEU A 124 -14.66 -21.05 -21.70
C LEU A 124 -14.83 -19.52 -21.78
N PRO A 125 -15.70 -18.95 -22.63
CA PRO A 125 -15.72 -17.51 -22.94
C PRO A 125 -16.01 -16.61 -21.73
N ASN A 126 -16.69 -17.13 -20.70
CA ASN A 126 -17.11 -16.39 -19.51
C ASN A 126 -16.65 -17.06 -18.19
N ASP A 127 -15.75 -18.04 -18.27
CA ASP A 127 -15.22 -18.67 -17.06
C ASP A 127 -14.27 -17.72 -16.34
N PRO A 128 -14.53 -17.36 -15.06
CA PRO A 128 -13.70 -16.39 -14.35
C PRO A 128 -12.25 -16.85 -14.17
N LEU A 129 -11.99 -18.15 -13.98
CA LEU A 129 -10.62 -18.67 -13.86
C LEU A 129 -9.86 -18.58 -15.17
N TRP A 130 -10.56 -18.77 -16.30
CA TRP A 130 -9.98 -18.54 -17.62
C TRP A 130 -9.71 -17.06 -17.87
N CYS A 131 -10.68 -16.16 -17.59
CA CYS A 131 -10.53 -14.72 -17.75
C CYS A 131 -9.36 -14.17 -16.93
N ASN A 132 -9.33 -14.50 -15.64
CA ASN A 132 -8.30 -14.05 -14.71
C ASN A 132 -6.93 -14.63 -15.05
N GLY A 133 -6.88 -15.91 -15.48
CA GLY A 133 -5.67 -16.57 -15.91
C GLY A 133 -5.07 -15.98 -17.18
N LEU A 134 -5.91 -15.66 -18.18
CA LEU A 134 -5.45 -15.00 -19.40
C LEU A 134 -4.92 -13.59 -19.11
N LEU A 135 -5.66 -12.80 -18.32
CA LEU A 135 -5.21 -11.48 -17.87
C LEU A 135 -3.87 -11.56 -17.16
N SER A 136 -3.73 -12.51 -16.24
CA SER A 136 -2.49 -12.78 -15.52
C SER A 136 -1.34 -13.09 -16.49
N ALA A 137 -1.55 -14.00 -17.44
CA ALA A 137 -0.53 -14.40 -18.40
C ALA A 137 -0.05 -13.23 -19.30
N GLN A 138 -0.97 -12.32 -19.64
CA GLN A 138 -0.68 -11.12 -20.45
C GLN A 138 0.03 -10.02 -19.66
N GLN A 139 -0.32 -9.82 -18.39
CA GLN A 139 0.12 -8.69 -17.58
C GLN A 139 1.26 -9.02 -16.61
N ALA A 140 1.49 -10.30 -16.26
CA ALA A 140 2.42 -10.69 -15.20
C ALA A 140 3.85 -10.18 -15.43
N ALA A 141 4.33 -10.13 -16.68
CA ALA A 141 5.65 -9.61 -17.00
C ALA A 141 5.77 -8.12 -16.67
N ALA A 142 4.76 -7.31 -17.01
CA ALA A 142 4.68 -5.89 -16.70
C ALA A 142 4.58 -5.66 -15.18
N TRP A 143 3.71 -6.41 -14.50
CA TRP A 143 3.57 -6.34 -13.05
C TRP A 143 4.86 -6.71 -12.31
N LYS A 144 5.58 -7.71 -12.78
CA LYS A 144 6.87 -8.14 -12.20
C LYS A 144 7.97 -7.09 -12.40
N ALA A 145 7.92 -6.34 -13.50
CA ALA A 145 8.88 -5.28 -13.81
C ALA A 145 8.57 -3.97 -13.05
N GLN A 146 7.39 -3.84 -12.47
CA GLN A 146 6.98 -2.68 -11.69
C GLN A 146 7.86 -2.52 -10.45
N LYS A 147 8.43 -1.34 -10.27
CA LYS A 147 9.25 -1.06 -9.07
C LYS A 147 8.38 -1.13 -7.82
N SER A 148 8.94 -1.67 -6.76
CA SER A 148 8.30 -1.83 -5.46
C SER A 148 9.29 -1.55 -4.33
N HIS A 149 8.81 -1.00 -3.23
CA HIS A 149 9.60 -0.76 -2.02
C HIS A 149 9.83 -2.02 -1.19
N TYR A 150 9.09 -3.07 -1.47
CA TYR A 150 9.23 -4.31 -0.72
C TYR A 150 10.60 -4.93 -0.93
N ARG A 151 11.21 -5.31 0.19
CA ARG A 151 12.43 -6.13 0.24
C ARG A 151 12.05 -7.49 0.78
N VAL A 152 12.42 -8.55 0.07
CA VAL A 152 12.11 -9.93 0.44
C VAL A 152 13.41 -10.71 0.55
N LYS A 153 13.59 -11.45 1.67
CA LYS A 153 14.76 -12.28 1.92
C LYS A 153 14.35 -13.63 2.51
N PRO A 154 14.96 -14.75 2.09
CA PRO A 154 14.71 -16.05 2.70
C PRO A 154 15.23 -16.08 4.14
N MET A 155 14.51 -16.77 5.03
CA MET A 155 14.89 -17.01 6.42
C MET A 155 15.79 -18.25 6.52
N THR A 156 16.99 -18.19 5.96
CA THR A 156 17.91 -19.34 5.86
C THR A 156 18.28 -19.99 7.20
N SER A 157 18.28 -19.21 8.28
CA SER A 157 18.54 -19.71 9.64
C SER A 157 17.38 -20.53 10.23
N LEU A 158 16.15 -20.32 9.71
CA LEU A 158 14.95 -21.00 10.16
C LEU A 158 14.51 -22.12 9.22
N ASN A 159 14.74 -21.95 7.93
CA ASN A 159 14.33 -22.92 6.92
C ASN A 159 15.08 -24.22 7.03
N SER A 160 14.36 -25.33 6.87
CA SER A 160 14.91 -26.69 6.81
C SER A 160 15.09 -27.16 5.36
N LEU A 161 15.49 -28.41 5.15
CA LEU A 161 15.48 -29.06 3.83
C LEU A 161 14.09 -29.58 3.41
N GLN A 162 13.11 -29.54 4.30
CA GLN A 162 11.71 -29.91 4.10
C GLN A 162 10.85 -28.65 4.06
N ALA A 163 9.53 -28.81 4.07
CA ALA A 163 8.61 -27.69 4.07
C ALA A 163 8.59 -26.96 5.42
N ASP A 164 8.61 -25.63 5.35
CA ASP A 164 8.45 -24.70 6.47
C ASP A 164 7.51 -23.58 6.00
N TYR A 165 6.31 -23.44 6.59
CA TYR A 165 5.26 -22.55 6.09
C TYR A 165 4.31 -22.03 7.16
N ALA A 166 3.35 -21.19 6.76
CA ALA A 166 2.35 -20.57 7.62
C ALA A 166 2.95 -19.91 8.88
N PRO A 167 3.88 -18.95 8.72
CA PRO A 167 4.44 -18.24 9.87
C PRO A 167 3.37 -17.40 10.57
N MET A 168 3.42 -17.37 11.91
CA MET A 168 2.53 -16.57 12.73
C MET A 168 3.30 -16.00 13.94
N LEU A 169 3.30 -14.67 14.07
CA LEU A 169 3.84 -13.99 15.25
C LEU A 169 2.82 -14.02 16.38
N LEU A 170 3.30 -14.15 17.61
CA LEU A 170 2.44 -14.02 18.79
C LEU A 170 1.99 -12.56 18.93
N PRO A 171 0.69 -12.27 19.05
CA PRO A 171 0.19 -10.91 19.25
C PRO A 171 0.82 -10.26 20.48
N GLY A 172 1.27 -9.02 20.32
CA GLY A 172 1.96 -8.27 21.39
C GLY A 172 3.42 -8.66 21.62
N ASP A 173 3.90 -9.75 21.02
CA ASP A 173 5.29 -10.22 21.16
C ASP A 173 5.87 -10.66 19.81
N ALA A 174 6.39 -9.70 19.05
CA ALA A 174 7.05 -9.96 17.77
C ALA A 174 8.38 -10.74 17.88
N THR A 175 8.79 -11.10 19.10
CA THR A 175 9.99 -11.93 19.34
C THR A 175 9.70 -13.43 19.30
N GLN A 176 8.42 -13.84 19.22
CA GLN A 176 8.01 -15.24 19.16
C GLN A 176 7.34 -15.51 17.80
N LEU A 177 7.99 -16.35 17.00
CA LEU A 177 7.49 -16.78 15.69
C LEU A 177 7.14 -18.27 15.74
N TYR A 178 5.91 -18.59 15.40
CA TYR A 178 5.39 -19.95 15.22
C TYR A 178 5.25 -20.24 13.72
N PHE A 179 5.43 -21.49 13.32
CA PHE A 179 5.28 -21.90 11.93
C PHE A 179 5.08 -23.42 11.82
N THR A 180 4.58 -23.87 10.69
CA THR A 180 4.39 -25.28 10.39
C THR A 180 5.62 -25.86 9.71
N SER A 181 6.05 -27.07 10.09
CA SER A 181 7.22 -27.71 9.50
C SER A 181 7.14 -29.22 9.45
N SER A 182 7.57 -29.81 8.31
CA SER A 182 7.76 -31.26 8.13
C SER A 182 9.21 -31.70 8.35
N ARG A 183 10.01 -30.91 9.06
CA ARG A 183 11.42 -31.22 9.35
C ARG A 183 11.60 -32.51 10.14
N LYS A 184 12.81 -33.07 10.12
CA LYS A 184 13.11 -34.38 10.73
C LYS A 184 12.71 -34.52 12.20
N THR A 185 12.68 -33.42 12.95
CA THR A 185 12.30 -33.39 14.37
C THR A 185 10.80 -33.30 14.63
N ALA A 186 9.95 -33.22 13.57
CA ALA A 186 8.51 -33.35 13.70
C ALA A 186 8.13 -34.75 14.20
N LEU A 187 6.97 -34.91 14.86
CA LEU A 187 6.48 -36.18 15.38
C LEU A 187 6.09 -37.14 14.27
N GLY A 188 6.00 -38.42 14.61
CA GLY A 188 5.67 -39.48 13.64
C GLY A 188 6.88 -39.86 12.79
N ASN A 189 6.92 -41.10 12.30
CA ASN A 189 8.01 -41.65 11.48
C ASN A 189 7.58 -42.07 10.10
N GLU A 190 6.26 -42.15 9.84
CA GLU A 190 5.69 -42.59 8.57
C GLU A 190 5.57 -41.41 7.60
N LEU A 191 5.70 -41.72 6.31
CA LEU A 191 5.43 -40.75 5.25
C LEU A 191 3.93 -40.68 5.03
N ASN A 192 3.44 -39.47 4.89
CA ASN A 192 2.06 -39.17 4.59
C ASN A 192 1.77 -39.51 3.10
N GLY A 193 0.79 -40.38 2.84
CA GLY A 193 0.43 -40.78 1.50
C GLY A 193 -0.15 -39.65 0.62
N VAL A 194 -0.65 -38.59 1.26
CA VAL A 194 -1.11 -37.37 0.54
C VAL A 194 0.08 -36.59 0.00
N THR A 195 1.08 -36.29 0.85
CA THR A 195 2.19 -35.39 0.51
C THR A 195 3.46 -36.12 0.10
N GLY A 196 3.62 -37.37 0.54
CA GLY A 196 4.87 -38.12 0.40
C GLY A 196 5.99 -37.62 1.32
N ALA A 197 5.68 -36.72 2.22
CA ALA A 197 6.59 -36.17 3.23
C ALA A 197 6.21 -36.67 4.64
N LYS A 198 7.01 -36.38 5.61
CA LYS A 198 6.70 -36.58 7.03
C LYS A 198 5.56 -35.63 7.44
N SER A 199 4.72 -36.06 8.39
CA SER A 199 3.68 -35.20 8.97
C SER A 199 4.25 -33.88 9.51
N CYS A 200 3.49 -32.82 9.38
CA CYS A 200 3.88 -31.49 9.85
C CYS A 200 3.50 -31.28 11.29
N ASP A 201 4.32 -30.51 11.99
CA ASP A 201 4.09 -30.03 13.35
C ASP A 201 4.20 -28.51 13.42
N ILE A 202 3.67 -27.92 14.49
CA ILE A 202 3.89 -26.52 14.84
C ILE A 202 5.23 -26.41 15.57
N PHE A 203 6.10 -25.57 15.02
CA PHE A 203 7.39 -25.20 15.58
C PHE A 203 7.36 -23.75 16.05
N PHE A 204 8.23 -23.42 16.99
CA PHE A 204 8.42 -22.04 17.42
C PHE A 204 9.91 -21.70 17.51
N THR A 205 10.19 -20.41 17.43
CA THR A 205 11.53 -19.83 17.62
C THR A 205 11.41 -18.47 18.30
N LYS A 206 12.46 -18.05 18.98
CA LYS A 206 12.52 -16.77 19.70
C LYS A 206 13.63 -15.90 19.16
N LEU A 207 13.34 -14.62 19.02
CA LEU A 207 14.33 -13.61 18.70
C LEU A 207 15.03 -13.17 20.00
N ASN A 208 16.34 -13.22 20.03
CA ASN A 208 17.12 -12.73 21.16
C ASN A 208 17.42 -11.22 21.03
N ASP A 209 17.97 -10.62 22.08
CA ASP A 209 18.31 -9.18 22.15
C ASP A 209 19.34 -8.75 21.10
N LYS A 210 20.07 -9.70 20.48
CA LYS A 210 21.01 -9.44 19.39
C LYS A 210 20.36 -9.49 17.99
N GLY A 211 19.02 -9.67 17.92
CA GLY A 211 18.29 -9.76 16.67
C GLY A 211 18.49 -11.10 15.93
N THR A 212 18.88 -12.16 16.64
CA THR A 212 19.09 -13.50 16.07
C THR A 212 18.01 -14.45 16.54
N TRP A 213 17.41 -15.18 15.62
CA TRP A 213 16.41 -16.22 15.92
C TRP A 213 17.08 -17.46 16.50
N SER A 214 16.48 -18.03 17.53
CA SER A 214 16.91 -19.32 18.09
C SER A 214 16.69 -20.46 17.09
N ARG A 215 17.32 -21.61 17.36
CA ARG A 215 17.00 -22.83 16.59
C ARG A 215 15.52 -23.16 16.79
N PRO A 216 14.76 -23.45 15.72
CA PRO A 216 13.37 -23.86 15.86
C PRO A 216 13.19 -25.15 16.63
N GLU A 217 12.25 -25.15 17.56
CA GLU A 217 11.89 -26.28 18.39
C GLU A 217 10.43 -26.67 18.18
N PRO A 218 10.06 -27.97 18.21
CA PRO A 218 8.65 -28.36 18.17
C PRO A 218 7.93 -27.88 19.42
N MET A 219 6.65 -27.53 19.27
CA MET A 219 5.82 -27.19 20.43
C MET A 219 5.80 -28.33 21.44
N VAL A 220 6.02 -27.99 22.70
CA VAL A 220 5.96 -28.95 23.82
C VAL A 220 4.51 -29.18 24.26
N GLY A 221 4.16 -30.41 24.62
CA GLY A 221 2.83 -30.79 25.08
C GLY A 221 1.98 -31.46 23.99
N ALA A 222 0.66 -31.37 24.12
CA ALA A 222 -0.29 -32.11 23.28
C ALA A 222 -0.72 -31.31 22.00
N VAL A 223 -0.13 -30.12 21.77
CA VAL A 223 -0.47 -29.31 20.57
C VAL A 223 -0.07 -30.05 19.30
N ASN A 224 1.13 -30.62 19.28
CA ASN A 224 1.55 -31.53 18.20
C ASN A 224 1.12 -32.98 18.50
N SER A 225 0.73 -33.72 17.46
CA SER A 225 0.21 -35.06 17.56
C SER A 225 0.89 -35.99 16.52
N ALA A 226 0.40 -37.23 16.39
CA ALA A 226 0.83 -38.11 15.30
C ALA A 226 0.22 -37.75 13.94
N TYR A 227 -0.69 -36.77 13.90
CA TYR A 227 -1.35 -36.26 12.70
C TYR A 227 -0.63 -35.03 12.13
N GLU A 228 -1.22 -34.43 11.10
CA GLU A 228 -0.76 -33.14 10.56
C GLU A 228 -1.28 -32.02 11.45
N ASP A 229 -0.37 -31.28 12.09
CA ASP A 229 -0.68 -30.12 12.93
C ASP A 229 -0.02 -28.87 12.35
N GLY A 230 -0.78 -27.80 12.10
CA GLY A 230 -0.17 -26.61 11.51
C GLY A 230 -1.11 -25.42 11.34
N ALA A 231 -0.65 -24.41 10.61
CA ALA A 231 -1.36 -23.17 10.32
C ALA A 231 -2.07 -22.61 11.56
N CYS A 232 -1.30 -22.19 12.56
CA CYS A 232 -1.82 -21.65 13.81
C CYS A 232 -2.12 -20.15 13.71
N ALA A 233 -3.06 -19.68 14.53
CA ALA A 233 -3.39 -18.29 14.78
C ALA A 233 -3.68 -18.09 16.28
N PHE A 234 -3.68 -16.85 16.73
CA PHE A 234 -3.90 -16.51 18.14
C PHE A 234 -5.06 -15.52 18.29
N SER A 235 -5.74 -15.57 19.44
CA SER A 235 -6.59 -14.47 19.88
C SER A 235 -5.76 -13.19 20.06
N PRO A 236 -6.35 -11.98 19.94
CA PRO A 236 -5.60 -10.72 20.07
C PRO A 236 -4.85 -10.55 21.39
N ASP A 237 -5.32 -11.17 22.47
CA ASP A 237 -4.68 -11.21 23.79
C ASP A 237 -3.57 -12.28 23.90
N GLY A 238 -3.38 -13.11 22.87
CA GLY A 238 -2.41 -14.21 22.86
C GLY A 238 -2.74 -15.37 23.78
N GLN A 239 -3.95 -15.45 24.34
CA GLN A 239 -4.32 -16.48 25.32
C GLN A 239 -4.91 -17.74 24.68
N THR A 240 -5.50 -17.63 23.49
CA THR A 240 -6.07 -18.76 22.76
C THR A 240 -5.32 -19.00 21.46
N MET A 241 -4.87 -20.23 21.24
CA MET A 241 -4.34 -20.69 19.96
C MET A 241 -5.46 -21.42 19.21
N TYR A 242 -5.62 -21.12 17.95
CA TYR A 242 -6.40 -21.87 16.96
C TYR A 242 -5.43 -22.46 15.96
N PHE A 243 -5.59 -23.72 15.58
CA PHE A 243 -4.73 -24.36 14.60
C PHE A 243 -5.46 -25.44 13.83
N THR A 244 -4.91 -25.79 12.66
CA THR A 244 -5.44 -26.84 11.81
C THR A 244 -4.84 -28.18 12.19
N ARG A 245 -5.69 -29.20 12.37
CA ARG A 245 -5.29 -30.61 12.48
C ARG A 245 -5.98 -31.45 11.43
N CYS A 246 -5.21 -32.23 10.66
CA CYS A 246 -5.74 -33.17 9.68
C CYS A 246 -5.67 -34.58 10.24
N THR A 247 -6.84 -35.19 10.46
CA THR A 247 -6.93 -36.58 10.92
C THR A 247 -6.98 -37.55 9.76
N THR A 248 -6.61 -38.81 10.00
CA THR A 248 -6.62 -39.87 8.99
C THR A 248 -7.74 -40.86 9.23
N HIS A 249 -8.37 -41.34 8.17
CA HIS A 249 -9.32 -42.41 8.18
C HIS A 249 -8.97 -43.45 7.07
N PRO A 250 -8.97 -44.76 7.35
CA PRO A 250 -8.49 -45.76 6.39
C PRO A 250 -9.26 -45.83 5.05
N SER A 251 -10.51 -45.36 5.02
CA SER A 251 -11.40 -45.49 3.88
C SER A 251 -12.06 -44.18 3.43
N GLN A 252 -11.71 -43.05 4.03
CA GLN A 252 -12.24 -41.74 3.69
C GLN A 252 -11.10 -40.75 3.37
N PRO A 253 -11.36 -39.74 2.54
CA PRO A 253 -10.41 -38.64 2.36
C PRO A 253 -10.06 -38.01 3.70
N ARG A 254 -8.81 -37.55 3.82
CA ARG A 254 -8.38 -36.74 4.98
C ARG A 254 -9.12 -35.40 4.94
N TYR A 255 -9.56 -34.94 6.08
CA TYR A 255 -10.16 -33.64 6.23
C TYR A 255 -9.49 -32.87 7.38
N ALA A 256 -9.47 -31.57 7.24
CA ALA A 256 -8.89 -30.67 8.23
C ALA A 256 -9.97 -30.16 9.18
N GLN A 257 -9.61 -30.03 10.45
CA GLN A 257 -10.46 -29.42 11.50
C GLN A 257 -9.65 -28.36 12.24
N ILE A 258 -10.36 -27.34 12.73
CA ILE A 258 -9.76 -26.36 13.62
C ILE A 258 -9.84 -26.86 15.07
N TRP A 259 -8.72 -26.79 15.76
CA TRP A 259 -8.55 -27.12 17.16
C TRP A 259 -8.14 -25.89 17.95
N THR A 260 -8.41 -25.88 19.25
CA THR A 260 -8.08 -24.78 20.15
C THR A 260 -7.30 -25.26 21.35
N ALA A 261 -6.34 -24.45 21.82
CA ALA A 261 -5.62 -24.62 23.07
C ALA A 261 -5.55 -23.30 23.82
N GLN A 262 -5.67 -23.36 25.16
CA GLN A 262 -5.56 -22.19 26.04
C GLN A 262 -4.14 -22.07 26.60
N ARG A 263 -3.65 -20.84 26.71
CA ARG A 263 -2.34 -20.57 27.28
C ARG A 263 -2.42 -20.53 28.81
N HIS A 264 -1.51 -21.25 29.43
CA HIS A 264 -1.27 -21.21 30.88
C HIS A 264 0.22 -20.93 31.10
N ASP A 265 0.54 -19.69 31.43
CA ASP A 265 1.92 -19.18 31.53
C ASP A 265 2.72 -19.42 30.23
N ALA A 266 3.72 -20.30 30.28
CA ALA A 266 4.56 -20.66 29.13
C ALA A 266 4.11 -21.92 28.38
N THR A 267 2.99 -22.55 28.77
CA THR A 267 2.51 -23.82 28.23
C THR A 267 1.11 -23.69 27.64
N TRP A 268 0.74 -24.65 26.81
CA TRP A 268 -0.59 -24.74 26.18
C TRP A 268 -1.36 -25.93 26.77
N SER A 269 -2.66 -25.74 26.99
CA SER A 269 -3.55 -26.81 27.44
C SER A 269 -3.66 -27.95 26.42
N ASN A 270 -4.24 -29.08 26.81
CA ASN A 270 -4.63 -30.12 25.86
C ASN A 270 -5.62 -29.55 24.85
N PRO A 271 -5.34 -29.68 23.53
CA PRO A 271 -6.21 -29.14 22.50
C PRO A 271 -7.58 -29.79 22.49
N GLN A 272 -8.58 -28.98 22.10
CA GLN A 272 -9.96 -29.40 21.91
C GLN A 272 -10.42 -29.08 20.49
N PRO A 273 -11.19 -29.96 19.82
CA PRO A 273 -11.71 -29.68 18.50
C PRO A 273 -12.77 -28.57 18.57
N LEU A 274 -12.68 -27.60 17.65
CA LEU A 274 -13.68 -26.54 17.52
C LEU A 274 -14.74 -26.97 16.52
N ARG A 275 -15.97 -27.17 16.97
CA ARG A 275 -17.07 -27.57 16.10
C ARG A 275 -17.66 -26.36 15.39
N LEU A 276 -17.36 -26.19 14.09
CA LEU A 276 -17.88 -25.11 13.24
C LEU A 276 -19.14 -25.51 12.48
N SER A 277 -19.30 -26.78 12.12
CA SER A 277 -20.46 -27.27 11.38
C SER A 277 -20.86 -28.69 11.82
N ARG A 278 -22.04 -29.11 11.40
CA ARG A 278 -22.48 -30.53 11.50
C ARG A 278 -21.94 -31.36 10.32
N ASP A 279 -21.51 -30.76 9.24
CA ASP A 279 -20.83 -31.40 8.14
C ASP A 279 -19.43 -31.80 8.59
N THR A 280 -19.21 -33.11 8.73
CA THR A 280 -17.95 -33.67 9.22
C THR A 280 -16.96 -34.00 8.09
N LEU A 281 -17.38 -33.83 6.83
CA LEU A 281 -16.54 -34.09 5.66
C LEU A 281 -15.97 -32.79 5.06
N ALA A 282 -16.54 -31.63 5.41
CA ALA A 282 -16.01 -30.36 4.98
C ALA A 282 -14.64 -30.06 5.64
N THR A 283 -13.79 -29.39 4.90
CA THR A 283 -12.50 -28.88 5.37
C THR A 283 -12.68 -27.60 6.19
N PHE A 284 -12.04 -27.51 7.35
CA PHE A 284 -11.94 -26.32 8.17
C PHE A 284 -10.47 -26.08 8.52
N ALA A 285 -9.84 -25.09 7.89
CA ALA A 285 -8.39 -24.88 7.98
C ALA A 285 -8.01 -23.39 8.05
N HIS A 286 -6.74 -23.14 8.25
CA HIS A 286 -6.11 -21.82 8.22
C HIS A 286 -6.86 -20.75 9.04
N PRO A 287 -6.97 -20.93 10.35
CA PRO A 287 -7.68 -19.99 11.22
C PRO A 287 -6.98 -18.63 11.27
N ALA A 288 -7.76 -17.55 11.42
CA ALA A 288 -7.29 -16.21 11.77
C ALA A 288 -8.35 -15.50 12.61
N VAL A 289 -7.93 -14.77 13.64
CA VAL A 289 -8.86 -14.03 14.52
C VAL A 289 -8.82 -12.56 14.12
N SER A 290 -10.01 -11.92 14.02
CA SER A 290 -10.10 -10.48 13.75
C SER A 290 -9.45 -9.67 14.88
N PRO A 291 -8.89 -8.45 14.61
CA PRO A 291 -8.22 -7.64 15.63
C PRO A 291 -9.10 -7.26 16.84
N ASP A 292 -10.43 -7.22 16.65
CA ASP A 292 -11.40 -6.96 17.72
C ASP A 292 -11.79 -8.21 18.53
N GLY A 293 -11.24 -9.39 18.15
CA GLY A 293 -11.50 -10.67 18.81
C GLY A 293 -12.90 -11.24 18.61
N LYS A 294 -13.73 -10.67 17.74
CA LYS A 294 -15.14 -11.07 17.59
C LYS A 294 -15.38 -12.12 16.52
N TRP A 295 -14.44 -12.30 15.60
CA TRP A 295 -14.61 -13.19 14.46
C TRP A 295 -13.42 -14.12 14.31
N LEU A 296 -13.72 -15.40 14.09
CA LEU A 296 -12.77 -16.39 13.59
C LEU A 296 -12.96 -16.53 12.08
N TYR A 297 -11.96 -16.14 11.32
CA TYR A 297 -11.88 -16.39 9.88
C TYR A 297 -11.23 -17.75 9.65
N PHE A 298 -11.68 -18.45 8.63
CA PHE A 298 -11.16 -19.78 8.28
C PHE A 298 -11.43 -20.09 6.82
N VAL A 299 -10.82 -21.17 6.35
CA VAL A 299 -10.96 -21.67 5.00
C VAL A 299 -11.84 -22.92 5.02
N SER A 300 -12.79 -23.02 4.08
CA SER A 300 -13.66 -24.18 3.97
C SER A 300 -14.20 -24.39 2.56
N ASP A 301 -14.46 -25.66 2.21
CA ASP A 301 -15.21 -26.11 1.06
C ASP A 301 -16.68 -26.41 1.36
N LEU A 302 -17.23 -25.75 2.39
CA LEU A 302 -18.65 -25.85 2.73
C LEU A 302 -19.56 -25.53 1.54
N PRO A 303 -20.69 -26.22 1.38
CA PRO A 303 -21.69 -25.89 0.37
C PRO A 303 -22.15 -24.42 0.50
N GLY A 304 -22.31 -23.75 -0.63
CA GLY A 304 -22.68 -22.33 -0.70
C GLY A 304 -21.49 -21.38 -0.85
N GLY A 305 -20.28 -21.93 -1.05
CA GLY A 305 -19.10 -21.19 -1.44
C GLY A 305 -19.13 -20.73 -2.90
N GLN A 306 -18.07 -19.98 -3.30
CA GLN A 306 -17.90 -19.44 -4.67
C GLN A 306 -17.03 -20.36 -5.53
N GLY A 307 -16.14 -21.13 -4.90
CA GLY A 307 -15.13 -21.90 -5.63
C GLY A 307 -14.68 -23.19 -4.96
N GLY A 308 -13.38 -23.39 -4.90
CA GLY A 308 -12.79 -24.55 -4.25
C GLY A 308 -12.75 -24.42 -2.74
N LEU A 309 -11.75 -23.74 -2.24
CA LEU A 309 -11.63 -23.36 -0.84
C LEU A 309 -11.90 -21.87 -0.70
N ASP A 310 -12.91 -21.50 0.03
CA ASP A 310 -13.35 -20.12 0.26
C ASP A 310 -12.97 -19.63 1.65
N LEU A 311 -12.87 -18.32 1.82
CA LEU A 311 -12.82 -17.68 3.12
C LEU A 311 -14.22 -17.54 3.71
N TRP A 312 -14.34 -18.01 4.95
CA TRP A 312 -15.54 -17.95 5.79
C TRP A 312 -15.20 -17.26 7.09
N ARG A 313 -16.19 -16.77 7.81
CA ARG A 313 -16.01 -16.31 9.19
C ARG A 313 -17.11 -16.83 10.09
N ALA A 314 -16.74 -17.06 11.36
CA ALA A 314 -17.62 -17.47 12.42
C ALA A 314 -17.57 -16.44 13.56
N GLN A 315 -18.73 -16.08 14.11
CA GLN A 315 -18.79 -15.18 15.26
C GLN A 315 -18.28 -15.90 16.51
N LEU A 316 -17.32 -15.29 17.20
CA LEU A 316 -16.85 -15.74 18.51
C LEU A 316 -17.72 -15.13 19.60
N THR A 317 -18.34 -15.98 20.44
CA THR A 317 -19.16 -15.58 21.55
C THR A 317 -18.64 -16.17 22.85
N PRO A 318 -19.01 -15.63 24.03
CA PRO A 318 -18.59 -16.21 25.31
C PRO A 318 -19.06 -17.67 25.52
N THR A 319 -20.10 -18.10 24.82
CA THR A 319 -20.66 -19.44 24.89
C THR A 319 -20.22 -20.38 23.78
N GLY A 320 -19.34 -19.92 22.85
CA GLY A 320 -18.83 -20.71 21.74
C GLY A 320 -18.98 -20.02 20.39
N ILE A 321 -19.23 -20.80 19.35
CA ILE A 321 -19.36 -20.31 17.97
C ILE A 321 -20.81 -19.87 17.72
N GLY A 322 -20.98 -18.66 17.25
CA GLY A 322 -22.25 -18.12 16.79
C GLY A 322 -22.50 -18.41 15.31
N PHE A 323 -22.98 -17.41 14.60
CA PHE A 323 -23.35 -17.54 13.19
C PHE A 323 -22.09 -17.62 12.28
N ILE A 324 -22.25 -18.33 11.16
CA ILE A 324 -21.18 -18.58 10.18
C ILE A 324 -21.64 -18.07 8.81
N GLU A 325 -20.76 -17.38 8.11
CA GLU A 325 -21.04 -16.87 6.77
C GLU A 325 -19.82 -16.96 5.83
N ASN A 326 -20.11 -17.17 4.55
CA ASN A 326 -19.13 -17.01 3.46
C ASN A 326 -18.86 -15.53 3.22
N LEU A 327 -17.59 -15.14 2.98
CA LEU A 327 -17.27 -13.74 2.71
C LEU A 327 -17.75 -13.26 1.34
N GLY A 328 -18.04 -14.16 0.41
CA GLY A 328 -18.56 -13.85 -0.90
C GLY A 328 -17.60 -13.03 -1.78
N ALA A 329 -18.12 -12.58 -2.93
CA ALA A 329 -17.39 -11.64 -3.78
C ALA A 329 -17.35 -10.23 -3.14
N PRO A 330 -16.29 -9.44 -3.33
CA PRO A 330 -15.18 -9.71 -4.25
C PRO A 330 -14.01 -10.50 -3.63
N ILE A 331 -14.11 -10.98 -2.39
CA ILE A 331 -13.01 -11.70 -1.71
C ILE A 331 -12.85 -13.10 -2.30
N ASN A 332 -13.92 -13.90 -2.28
CA ASN A 332 -13.92 -15.26 -2.79
C ASN A 332 -14.13 -15.28 -4.30
N THR A 333 -13.48 -16.24 -4.96
CA THR A 333 -13.50 -16.47 -6.41
C THR A 333 -13.83 -17.95 -6.70
N PRO A 334 -14.01 -18.36 -7.97
CA PRO A 334 -14.07 -19.77 -8.31
C PRO A 334 -12.75 -20.55 -8.07
N GLY A 335 -11.68 -19.90 -7.68
CA GLY A 335 -10.41 -20.51 -7.27
C GLY A 335 -10.38 -20.97 -5.82
N ASN A 336 -9.24 -20.78 -5.19
CA ASN A 336 -9.04 -21.02 -3.76
C ASN A 336 -8.56 -19.74 -3.10
N GLU A 337 -9.19 -19.37 -2.00
CA GLU A 337 -8.77 -18.32 -1.09
C GLU A 337 -8.34 -18.91 0.24
N MET A 338 -7.09 -18.65 0.64
CA MET A 338 -6.43 -19.38 1.72
C MET A 338 -5.60 -18.47 2.62
N PHE A 339 -5.25 -18.94 3.81
CA PHE A 339 -4.36 -18.29 4.76
C PHE A 339 -4.74 -16.84 5.07
N PRO A 340 -5.97 -16.60 5.59
CA PRO A 340 -6.35 -15.26 6.03
C PRO A 340 -5.46 -14.81 7.19
N THR A 341 -5.18 -13.51 7.24
CA THR A 341 -4.52 -12.85 8.37
C THR A 341 -4.90 -11.38 8.41
N PHE A 342 -4.71 -10.74 9.56
CA PHE A 342 -5.06 -9.35 9.73
C PHE A 342 -3.84 -8.50 10.06
N ARG A 343 -3.82 -7.30 9.52
CA ARG A 343 -2.97 -6.24 10.01
C ARG A 343 -3.67 -5.51 11.16
N ALA A 344 -2.93 -4.84 12.03
CA ALA A 344 -3.45 -4.14 13.20
C ALA A 344 -4.48 -3.03 12.88
N ASN A 345 -4.52 -2.53 11.64
CA ASN A 345 -5.51 -1.55 11.15
C ASN A 345 -6.83 -2.19 10.68
N GLY A 346 -6.94 -3.52 10.71
CA GLY A 346 -8.13 -4.25 10.31
C GLY A 346 -8.15 -4.75 8.86
N ASP A 347 -7.16 -4.40 8.04
CA ASP A 347 -7.06 -4.91 6.67
C ASP A 347 -6.86 -6.43 6.68
N LEU A 348 -7.65 -7.12 5.86
CA LEU A 348 -7.56 -8.57 5.67
C LEU A 348 -6.57 -8.89 4.54
N TYR A 349 -5.56 -9.69 4.87
CA TYR A 349 -4.64 -10.26 3.89
C TYR A 349 -4.96 -11.74 3.70
N PHE A 350 -4.85 -12.22 2.47
CA PHE A 350 -5.12 -13.61 2.12
C PHE A 350 -4.35 -14.01 0.85
N SER A 351 -4.33 -15.29 0.55
CA SER A 351 -3.71 -15.83 -0.66
C SER A 351 -4.77 -16.40 -1.58
N SER A 352 -4.67 -16.14 -2.87
CA SER A 352 -5.61 -16.67 -3.87
C SER A 352 -4.90 -17.12 -5.14
N ASP A 353 -5.44 -18.19 -5.75
CA ASP A 353 -5.09 -18.63 -7.09
C ASP A 353 -6.21 -18.37 -8.10
N GLY A 354 -7.30 -17.72 -7.67
CA GLY A 354 -8.44 -17.36 -8.51
C GLY A 354 -8.45 -15.90 -8.95
N HIS A 355 -7.86 -14.99 -8.18
CA HIS A 355 -7.66 -13.59 -8.57
C HIS A 355 -6.55 -13.43 -9.61
N PRO A 356 -6.56 -12.33 -10.40
CA PRO A 356 -5.45 -12.03 -11.32
C PRO A 356 -4.13 -11.81 -10.57
N GLY A 357 -3.13 -12.65 -10.86
CA GLY A 357 -1.87 -12.71 -10.13
C GLY A 357 -0.64 -12.96 -10.98
N LEU A 358 0.49 -13.26 -10.32
CA LEU A 358 1.77 -13.54 -10.98
C LEU A 358 1.97 -15.03 -11.25
N GLY A 359 1.21 -15.91 -10.59
CA GLY A 359 1.47 -17.33 -10.77
C GLY A 359 0.56 -18.31 -10.08
N GLY A 360 1.03 -18.87 -8.97
CA GLY A 360 0.29 -19.80 -8.13
C GLY A 360 -0.67 -19.10 -7.18
N LEU A 361 -0.53 -19.39 -5.87
CA LEU A 361 -1.14 -18.56 -4.85
C LEU A 361 -0.39 -17.23 -4.80
N ASP A 362 -1.12 -16.15 -4.95
CA ASP A 362 -0.61 -14.78 -4.78
C ASP A 362 -1.24 -14.14 -3.54
N LEU A 363 -0.50 -13.26 -2.86
CA LEU A 363 -0.94 -12.50 -1.71
C LEU A 363 -1.76 -11.27 -2.13
N PHE A 364 -2.90 -11.09 -1.48
CA PHE A 364 -3.83 -9.97 -1.69
C PHE A 364 -4.16 -9.29 -0.36
N CYS A 365 -4.59 -8.04 -0.45
CA CYS A 365 -5.13 -7.26 0.65
C CYS A 365 -6.54 -6.81 0.30
N ALA A 366 -7.52 -7.13 1.15
CA ALA A 366 -8.87 -6.60 1.10
C ALA A 366 -8.97 -5.41 2.04
N MET A 367 -9.16 -4.21 1.48
CA MET A 367 -9.32 -2.97 2.22
C MET A 367 -10.77 -2.50 2.17
N SER A 368 -11.32 -2.15 3.34
CA SER A 368 -12.64 -1.54 3.42
C SER A 368 -12.56 -0.06 3.05
N LYS A 369 -13.36 0.35 2.06
CA LYS A 369 -13.55 1.75 1.64
C LYS A 369 -14.81 2.37 2.28
N PRO A 370 -14.97 3.71 2.25
CA PRO A 370 -16.24 4.34 2.56
C PRO A 370 -17.38 3.69 1.80
N HIS A 371 -18.57 3.63 2.40
CA HIS A 371 -19.78 2.96 1.86
C HIS A 371 -19.71 1.43 1.83
N HIS A 372 -18.83 0.80 2.64
CA HIS A 372 -18.67 -0.66 2.75
C HIS A 372 -18.21 -1.37 1.46
N GLU A 373 -17.67 -0.65 0.51
CA GLU A 373 -17.01 -1.25 -0.64
C GLU A 373 -15.70 -1.91 -0.22
N ILE A 374 -15.41 -3.09 -0.79
CA ILE A 374 -14.16 -3.82 -0.56
C ILE A 374 -13.32 -3.73 -1.83
N GLU A 375 -12.12 -3.19 -1.69
CA GLU A 375 -11.12 -3.18 -2.74
C GLU A 375 -10.11 -4.29 -2.53
N ILE A 376 -9.88 -5.10 -3.57
CA ILE A 376 -8.88 -6.18 -3.55
C ILE A 376 -7.62 -5.68 -4.26
N ASN A 377 -6.54 -5.60 -3.52
CA ASN A 377 -5.23 -5.18 -4.02
C ASN A 377 -4.25 -6.34 -3.98
N ARG A 378 -3.68 -6.68 -5.14
CA ARG A 378 -2.59 -7.64 -5.23
C ARG A 378 -1.30 -7.03 -4.71
N LEU A 379 -0.56 -7.74 -3.85
CA LEU A 379 0.76 -7.29 -3.43
C LEU A 379 1.74 -7.35 -4.62
N PRO A 380 2.65 -6.36 -4.74
CA PRO A 380 3.58 -6.32 -5.86
C PRO A 380 4.72 -7.34 -5.73
N ALA A 381 5.45 -7.57 -6.82
CA ALA A 381 6.75 -8.20 -6.72
C ALA A 381 7.71 -7.30 -5.91
N PRO A 382 8.65 -7.84 -5.11
CA PRO A 382 9.01 -9.26 -5.00
C PRO A 382 8.22 -10.05 -3.92
N VAL A 383 7.17 -9.47 -3.31
CA VAL A 383 6.33 -10.22 -2.36
C VAL A 383 5.65 -11.36 -3.09
N ASN A 384 4.90 -11.07 -4.14
CA ASN A 384 4.38 -12.08 -5.03
C ASN A 384 5.42 -12.47 -6.10
N SER A 385 5.39 -13.74 -6.49
CA SER A 385 6.24 -14.35 -7.52
C SER A 385 5.38 -15.20 -8.46
N SER A 386 6.01 -15.95 -9.36
CA SER A 386 5.26 -16.95 -10.17
C SER A 386 4.90 -18.21 -9.38
N ALA A 387 5.54 -18.45 -8.24
CA ALA A 387 5.31 -19.61 -7.39
C ALA A 387 4.07 -19.41 -6.46
N ASP A 388 3.91 -20.23 -5.44
CA ASP A 388 2.95 -19.97 -4.39
C ASP A 388 3.55 -19.04 -3.34
N ASP A 389 2.83 -17.99 -2.99
CA ASP A 389 3.16 -17.00 -1.98
C ASP A 389 1.97 -16.86 -1.02
N PHE A 390 2.17 -17.19 0.27
CA PHE A 390 1.04 -17.32 1.19
C PHE A 390 1.40 -17.19 2.66
N GLY A 391 0.39 -17.11 3.53
CA GLY A 391 0.54 -17.18 4.98
C GLY A 391 1.33 -16.00 5.55
N MET A 392 0.90 -14.78 5.27
CA MET A 392 1.58 -13.56 5.73
C MET A 392 1.30 -13.28 7.21
N THR A 393 2.29 -12.75 7.95
CA THR A 393 2.13 -12.23 9.31
C THR A 393 2.94 -10.96 9.48
N PHE A 394 2.54 -10.06 10.42
CA PHE A 394 3.07 -8.72 10.54
C PHE A 394 3.69 -8.44 11.90
N GLU A 395 4.80 -7.70 11.94
CA GLU A 395 5.42 -7.19 13.15
C GLU A 395 4.65 -5.93 13.64
N GLY A 396 3.60 -6.13 14.42
CA GLY A 396 2.78 -5.05 14.97
C GLY A 396 2.12 -4.19 13.87
N ARG A 397 2.36 -2.87 13.91
CA ARG A 397 1.80 -1.92 12.93
C ARG A 397 2.68 -1.73 11.68
N HIS A 398 3.88 -2.27 11.67
CA HIS A 398 4.83 -2.08 10.57
C HIS A 398 4.46 -2.93 9.36
N MET A 399 4.77 -2.43 8.16
CA MET A 399 4.64 -3.20 6.91
C MET A 399 5.88 -4.08 6.71
N ARG A 400 6.16 -4.92 7.69
CA ARG A 400 7.20 -5.93 7.69
C ARG A 400 6.77 -7.15 8.50
N GLY A 401 7.34 -8.31 8.18
CA GLY A 401 6.99 -9.56 8.83
C GLY A 401 7.48 -10.75 8.03
N PHE A 402 6.69 -11.82 8.01
CA PHE A 402 7.05 -13.09 7.39
C PHE A 402 5.92 -13.62 6.53
N PHE A 403 6.26 -14.43 5.53
CA PHE A 403 5.33 -15.20 4.71
C PHE A 403 6.02 -16.49 4.23
N ALA A 404 5.26 -17.39 3.60
CA ALA A 404 5.76 -18.62 3.02
C ALA A 404 5.75 -18.57 1.50
N SER A 405 6.73 -19.23 0.87
CA SER A 405 6.79 -19.37 -0.59
C SER A 405 7.59 -20.60 -0.99
N ASN A 406 7.18 -21.26 -2.08
CA ASN A 406 7.96 -22.35 -2.69
C ASN A 406 8.83 -21.87 -3.88
N ARG A 407 8.99 -20.57 -4.04
CA ARG A 407 9.92 -20.00 -5.02
C ARG A 407 11.32 -20.58 -4.83
N ASN A 408 12.00 -20.88 -5.94
CA ASN A 408 13.36 -21.41 -5.95
C ASN A 408 13.57 -22.81 -5.33
N ASP A 409 12.51 -23.53 -4.96
CA ASP A 409 12.62 -24.97 -4.60
C ASP A 409 12.07 -25.86 -5.73
N ALA A 410 12.97 -26.60 -6.38
CA ALA A 410 12.61 -27.49 -7.49
C ALA A 410 11.71 -28.68 -7.08
N ARG A 411 11.64 -28.99 -5.78
CA ARG A 411 10.81 -30.06 -5.22
C ARG A 411 9.39 -29.58 -4.90
N GLY A 412 9.21 -28.23 -4.82
CA GLY A 412 7.96 -27.59 -4.47
C GLY A 412 7.75 -27.42 -2.96
N TYR A 413 8.82 -27.53 -2.15
CA TYR A 413 8.71 -27.28 -0.72
C TYR A 413 8.64 -25.78 -0.44
N ASP A 414 7.82 -25.45 0.56
CA ASP A 414 7.61 -24.08 1.02
C ASP A 414 8.70 -23.69 2.03
N HIS A 415 9.10 -22.43 1.99
CA HIS A 415 10.11 -21.85 2.86
C HIS A 415 9.65 -20.49 3.40
N LEU A 416 10.14 -20.14 4.60
CA LEU A 416 9.87 -18.86 5.23
C LEU A 416 10.70 -17.75 4.59
N TYR A 417 10.04 -16.62 4.31
CA TYR A 417 10.65 -15.40 3.84
C TYR A 417 10.29 -14.23 4.78
N ARG A 418 11.23 -13.34 4.97
CA ARG A 418 10.97 -12.04 5.60
C ARG A 418 10.69 -11.02 4.52
N PHE A 419 9.66 -10.21 4.72
CA PHE A 419 9.40 -9.03 3.92
C PHE A 419 9.51 -7.77 4.76
N GLU A 420 9.86 -6.66 4.11
CA GLU A 420 9.91 -5.34 4.69
C GLU A 420 9.55 -4.33 3.60
N CYS A 421 8.58 -3.47 3.88
CA CYS A 421 8.29 -2.27 3.10
C CYS A 421 8.62 -1.07 3.99
N PRO A 422 9.75 -0.39 3.76
CA PRO A 422 10.09 0.79 4.53
C PRO A 422 9.00 1.85 4.41
N ASP A 423 8.65 2.49 5.51
CA ASP A 423 7.75 3.63 5.49
C ASP A 423 8.44 4.78 4.77
N VAL A 424 8.00 5.07 3.55
CA VAL A 424 8.46 6.24 2.79
C VAL A 424 7.66 7.44 3.29
N THR A 425 8.28 8.26 4.13
CA THR A 425 7.65 9.46 4.65
C THR A 425 7.95 10.66 3.76
N GLN A 426 6.91 11.33 3.30
CA GLN A 426 7.00 12.67 2.72
C GLN A 426 6.83 13.69 3.83
N THR A 427 7.65 14.73 3.82
CA THR A 427 7.65 15.72 4.89
C THR A 427 7.59 17.12 4.32
N ILE A 428 6.71 17.98 4.85
CA ILE A 428 6.73 19.40 4.63
C ILE A 428 7.54 20.02 5.77
N GLN A 429 8.48 20.86 5.43
CA GLN A 429 9.22 21.72 6.36
C GLN A 429 9.07 23.17 5.91
N GLY A 430 8.75 24.08 6.83
CA GLY A 430 8.57 25.48 6.47
C GLY A 430 8.93 26.42 7.58
N TRP A 431 9.04 27.71 7.22
CA TRP A 431 9.35 28.80 8.13
C TRP A 431 8.40 29.96 7.90
N VAL A 432 7.87 30.50 9.00
CA VAL A 432 7.05 31.71 9.02
C VAL A 432 7.88 32.82 9.59
N TYR A 433 8.02 33.91 8.85
CA TYR A 433 8.84 35.06 9.26
C TYR A 433 8.26 36.37 8.70
N GLU A 434 8.58 37.48 9.33
CA GLU A 434 8.29 38.80 8.79
C GLU A 434 9.07 39.01 7.50
N ARG A 435 8.49 39.69 6.53
CA ARG A 435 9.12 39.93 5.23
C ARG A 435 10.51 40.61 5.35
N ASP A 436 10.76 41.35 6.41
CA ASP A 436 12.07 41.92 6.73
C ASP A 436 13.06 40.93 7.37
N GLY A 437 12.63 39.69 7.59
CA GLY A 437 13.47 38.55 8.00
C GLY A 437 13.43 38.18 9.48
N TYR A 438 12.58 38.83 10.29
CA TYR A 438 12.39 38.47 11.70
C TYR A 438 11.50 37.23 11.84
N GLU A 439 11.88 36.32 12.72
CA GLU A 439 11.12 35.11 13.02
C GLU A 439 9.79 35.43 13.70
N LEU A 440 8.73 34.68 13.35
CA LEU A 440 7.39 34.84 13.92
C LEU A 440 6.98 33.59 14.71
N PRO A 441 7.44 33.42 15.94
CA PRO A 441 7.14 32.23 16.75
C PRO A 441 5.67 32.12 17.17
N GLN A 442 4.90 33.22 17.08
CA GLN A 442 3.47 33.25 17.40
C GLN A 442 2.58 32.95 16.19
N ALA A 443 3.18 32.72 15.02
CA ALA A 443 2.46 32.41 13.83
C ALA A 443 1.74 31.04 13.94
N GLN A 444 0.69 30.88 13.17
CA GLN A 444 -0.10 29.65 13.08
C GLN A 444 -0.11 29.21 11.62
N VAL A 445 0.05 27.91 11.39
CA VAL A 445 -0.05 27.33 10.06
C VAL A 445 -1.18 26.31 10.05
N TYR A 446 -2.11 26.47 9.12
CA TYR A 446 -3.20 25.53 8.88
C TYR A 446 -2.88 24.72 7.64
N LEU A 447 -3.02 23.41 7.73
CA LEU A 447 -2.82 22.44 6.65
C LEU A 447 -4.16 21.83 6.26
N VAL A 448 -4.57 22.01 5.01
CA VAL A 448 -5.79 21.43 4.45
C VAL A 448 -5.44 20.58 3.23
N GLY A 449 -5.88 19.32 3.22
CA GLY A 449 -5.64 18.37 2.11
C GLY A 449 -6.93 17.99 1.39
N ASN A 450 -6.84 17.68 0.09
CA ASN A 450 -7.98 17.15 -0.69
C ASN A 450 -8.40 15.74 -0.24
N ASP A 451 -7.62 15.09 0.64
CA ASP A 451 -7.93 13.83 1.29
C ASP A 451 -8.77 13.99 2.59
N GLY A 452 -9.20 15.23 2.90
CA GLY A 452 -9.94 15.57 4.12
C GLY A 452 -9.03 15.93 5.32
N THR A 453 -7.71 16.00 5.15
CA THR A 453 -6.80 16.51 6.18
C THR A 453 -7.16 17.96 6.50
N ASN A 454 -7.32 18.31 7.78
CA ASN A 454 -7.53 19.65 8.27
C ASN A 454 -6.89 19.76 9.66
N GLU A 455 -5.69 20.33 9.72
CA GLU A 455 -4.87 20.38 10.92
C GLU A 455 -4.27 21.77 11.15
N LYS A 456 -4.11 22.12 12.41
CA LYS A 456 -3.33 23.27 12.85
C LYS A 456 -1.95 22.77 13.26
N LEU A 457 -0.91 23.26 12.58
CA LEU A 457 0.47 22.88 12.86
C LEU A 457 1.08 23.79 13.94
N SER A 458 1.88 23.19 14.81
CA SER A 458 2.66 23.92 15.80
C SER A 458 3.88 24.56 15.14
N VAL A 459 4.06 25.87 15.34
CA VAL A 459 5.25 26.63 14.93
C VAL A 459 6.20 26.73 16.12
N HIS A 460 7.48 26.49 15.90
CA HIS A 460 8.52 26.57 16.92
C HIS A 460 9.02 28.01 17.11
N GLY A 461 9.83 28.25 18.16
CA GLY A 461 10.31 29.56 18.52
C GLY A 461 11.12 30.33 17.47
N ASN A 462 11.63 29.61 16.46
CA ASN A 462 12.33 30.17 15.29
C ASN A 462 11.43 30.26 14.04
N GLY A 463 10.11 30.22 14.19
CA GLY A 463 9.17 30.29 13.08
C GLY A 463 9.06 28.99 12.27
N ALA A 464 9.81 27.92 12.59
CA ALA A 464 9.84 26.67 11.85
C ALA A 464 8.67 25.76 12.20
N PHE A 465 8.23 24.98 11.23
CA PHE A 465 7.30 23.85 11.42
C PHE A 465 7.68 22.67 10.54
N THR A 466 7.25 21.47 10.94
CA THR A 466 7.49 20.25 10.20
C THR A 466 6.26 19.35 10.29
N LYS A 467 5.85 18.72 9.17
CA LYS A 467 4.72 17.80 9.13
C LYS A 467 4.98 16.66 8.17
N VAL A 468 4.76 15.43 8.64
CA VAL A 468 4.69 14.25 7.77
C VAL A 468 3.35 14.27 7.03
N VAL A 469 3.38 14.08 5.72
CA VAL A 469 2.23 14.17 4.81
C VAL A 469 2.12 12.93 3.93
N LYS A 470 0.93 12.73 3.34
CA LYS A 470 0.64 11.57 2.49
C LYS A 470 1.04 11.84 1.04
N PRO A 471 1.64 10.85 0.36
CA PRO A 471 1.89 10.93 -1.09
C PRO A 471 0.59 11.04 -1.90
N GLY A 472 0.65 11.73 -3.03
CA GLY A 472 -0.47 11.88 -3.96
C GLY A 472 -1.60 12.82 -3.49
N VAL A 473 -1.36 13.61 -2.44
CA VAL A 473 -2.34 14.56 -1.89
C VAL A 473 -1.94 15.99 -2.25
N ASP A 474 -2.94 16.80 -2.63
CA ASP A 474 -2.80 18.26 -2.77
C ASP A 474 -3.08 18.93 -1.44
N TYR A 475 -2.09 19.67 -0.95
CA TYR A 475 -2.21 20.43 0.29
C TYR A 475 -2.23 21.93 0.03
N LEU A 476 -3.05 22.64 0.80
CA LEU A 476 -3.03 24.09 0.95
C LEU A 476 -2.55 24.41 2.38
N LEU A 477 -1.53 25.24 2.49
CA LEU A 477 -1.02 25.73 3.76
C LEU A 477 -1.33 27.21 3.87
N LEU A 478 -1.93 27.62 4.99
CA LEU A 478 -2.24 29.03 5.31
C LEU A 478 -1.47 29.42 6.56
N ALA A 479 -0.54 30.35 6.41
CA ALA A 479 0.19 30.97 7.54
C ALA A 479 -0.50 32.27 7.96
N THR A 480 -0.72 32.42 9.26
CA THR A 480 -1.36 33.61 9.88
C THR A 480 -0.57 34.03 11.10
N CYS A 481 -0.52 35.34 11.37
CA CYS A 481 0.02 35.90 12.59
C CYS A 481 -0.68 37.24 12.90
N ASP A 482 -0.97 37.49 14.18
CA ASP A 482 -1.61 38.75 14.59
C ASP A 482 -0.72 39.94 14.23
N GLY A 483 -1.30 40.96 13.59
CA GLY A 483 -0.55 42.13 13.11
C GLY A 483 0.10 41.98 11.73
N PHE A 484 -0.16 40.83 11.02
CA PHE A 484 0.38 40.55 9.71
C PHE A 484 -0.71 40.16 8.71
N LEU A 485 -0.41 40.29 7.41
CA LEU A 485 -1.23 39.74 6.33
C LEU A 485 -0.99 38.22 6.24
N ASN A 486 -2.05 37.48 5.94
CA ASN A 486 -1.98 36.05 5.69
C ASN A 486 -1.20 35.76 4.41
N HIS A 487 -0.58 34.59 4.38
CA HIS A 487 0.05 34.03 3.18
C HIS A 487 -0.29 32.56 3.02
N GLN A 488 -0.58 32.12 1.79
CA GLN A 488 -0.91 30.73 1.51
C GLN A 488 0.00 30.15 0.43
N GLU A 489 0.26 28.85 0.56
CA GLU A 489 1.03 28.06 -0.41
C GLU A 489 0.28 26.79 -0.73
N ALA A 490 0.18 26.46 -2.02
CA ALA A 490 -0.37 25.19 -2.50
C ALA A 490 0.77 24.24 -2.89
N LEU A 491 0.67 22.99 -2.48
CA LEU A 491 1.71 22.01 -2.69
C LEU A 491 1.11 20.65 -3.05
N HIS A 492 1.52 20.09 -4.18
CA HIS A 492 1.27 18.69 -4.54
C HIS A 492 2.38 17.80 -3.97
N ILE A 493 2.01 16.73 -3.27
CA ILE A 493 2.96 15.72 -2.78
C ILE A 493 3.07 14.59 -3.78
N ASP A 494 4.24 14.49 -4.41
CA ASP A 494 4.50 13.45 -5.41
C ASP A 494 4.38 12.03 -4.82
N THR A 495 3.89 11.09 -5.63
CA THR A 495 3.94 9.65 -5.35
C THR A 495 5.32 9.09 -5.73
N ILE A 496 6.37 9.53 -5.03
CA ILE A 496 7.74 9.09 -5.31
C ILE A 496 8.20 8.03 -4.32
N ASP A 497 9.14 7.24 -4.77
CA ASP A 497 9.66 6.03 -4.12
C ASP A 497 10.75 6.30 -3.06
N SER A 498 11.00 7.55 -2.72
CA SER A 498 12.00 7.95 -1.72
C SER A 498 11.44 9.04 -0.81
N ALA A 499 11.92 9.07 0.43
CA ALA A 499 11.59 10.17 1.34
C ALA A 499 12.02 11.51 0.72
N LYS A 500 11.11 12.48 0.69
CA LYS A 500 11.36 13.84 0.19
C LYS A 500 10.92 14.86 1.21
N VAL A 501 11.71 15.89 1.36
CA VAL A 501 11.37 17.07 2.17
C VAL A 501 11.00 18.21 1.23
N TYR A 502 9.78 18.71 1.37
CA TYR A 502 9.28 19.88 0.66
C TYR A 502 9.50 21.10 1.54
N THR A 503 10.27 22.07 1.06
CA THR A 503 10.63 23.25 1.82
C THR A 503 9.80 24.45 1.38
N LEU A 504 9.07 25.07 2.31
CA LEU A 504 8.20 26.21 2.08
C LEU A 504 8.64 27.42 2.90
N GLN A 505 8.36 28.63 2.39
CA GLN A 505 8.71 29.90 2.99
C GLN A 505 7.44 30.75 3.09
N PHE A 506 7.14 31.28 4.28
CA PHE A 506 5.97 32.11 4.52
C PHE A 506 6.38 33.51 5.01
N PRO A 507 6.76 34.43 4.07
CA PRO A 507 7.09 35.80 4.41
C PRO A 507 5.80 36.60 4.64
N LEU A 508 5.47 36.92 5.89
CA LEU A 508 4.29 37.70 6.24
C LEU A 508 4.60 39.21 6.22
N ALA A 509 3.71 39.99 5.61
CA ALA A 509 3.82 41.45 5.55
C ALA A 509 3.12 42.09 6.77
N SER A 510 3.80 43.00 7.47
CA SER A 510 3.22 43.74 8.61
C SER A 510 2.04 44.66 8.17
N ILE A 511 0.99 44.72 8.99
CA ILE A 511 -0.11 45.66 8.79
C ILE A 511 0.17 47.04 9.43
N GLN A 512 1.19 47.14 10.25
CA GLN A 512 1.48 48.35 11.03
C GLN A 512 2.50 49.28 10.37
N ALA A 513 3.39 48.74 9.54
CA ALA A 513 4.44 49.49 8.85
C ALA A 513 4.28 49.47 7.35
N PRO A 514 4.75 50.49 6.61
CA PRO A 514 4.79 50.48 5.15
C PRO A 514 5.69 49.33 4.65
N VAL A 515 5.20 48.56 3.71
CA VAL A 515 5.94 47.44 3.09
C VAL A 515 6.49 47.88 1.74
N LEU A 516 7.80 47.78 1.57
CA LEU A 516 8.46 48.05 0.28
C LEU A 516 8.01 47.04 -0.77
N ILE A 517 7.63 47.53 -1.94
CA ILE A 517 7.42 46.70 -3.12
C ILE A 517 8.71 46.70 -3.93
N ASP A 518 9.50 45.67 -3.81
CA ASP A 518 10.76 45.56 -4.56
C ASP A 518 10.50 45.41 -6.06
N ASN A 519 11.47 45.85 -6.87
CA ASN A 519 11.46 45.66 -8.34
C ASN A 519 10.32 46.39 -9.07
N ILE A 520 9.82 47.52 -8.56
CA ILE A 520 8.96 48.42 -9.31
C ILE A 520 9.82 49.44 -10.06
N PHE A 521 9.79 49.35 -11.38
CA PHE A 521 10.59 50.17 -12.27
C PHE A 521 9.70 51.04 -13.16
N TYR A 522 10.09 52.31 -13.29
CA TYR A 522 9.44 53.28 -14.16
C TYR A 522 10.39 53.71 -15.28
N ALA A 523 9.84 54.09 -16.44
CA ALA A 523 10.64 54.74 -17.48
C ALA A 523 11.26 56.03 -16.95
N PHE A 524 12.45 56.38 -17.44
CA PHE A 524 13.17 57.56 -16.96
C PHE A 524 12.31 58.81 -17.08
N ASP A 525 12.21 59.53 -15.96
CA ASP A 525 11.42 60.77 -15.82
C ASP A 525 9.94 60.60 -16.20
N LYS A 526 9.36 59.37 -16.11
CA LYS A 526 7.97 59.04 -16.43
C LYS A 526 7.32 58.27 -15.28
N ALA A 527 6.00 58.17 -15.35
CA ALA A 527 5.20 57.33 -14.47
C ALA A 527 4.88 55.97 -15.10
N THR A 528 5.28 55.70 -16.35
CA THR A 528 5.01 54.49 -17.06
C THR A 528 5.78 53.31 -16.45
N LEU A 529 5.07 52.27 -16.02
CA LEU A 529 5.62 51.03 -15.49
C LEU A 529 6.38 50.30 -16.59
N LEU A 530 7.56 49.78 -16.26
CA LEU A 530 8.33 48.93 -17.15
C LEU A 530 7.86 47.47 -17.03
N PRO A 531 8.00 46.65 -18.12
CA PRO A 531 7.60 45.23 -18.09
C PRO A 531 8.24 44.43 -16.95
N GLN A 532 9.46 44.79 -16.50
CA GLN A 532 10.15 44.14 -15.39
C GLN A 532 9.41 44.27 -14.06
N SER A 533 8.45 45.19 -13.92
CA SER A 533 7.64 45.38 -12.71
C SER A 533 6.48 44.38 -12.61
N THR A 534 6.13 43.67 -13.70
CA THR A 534 4.95 42.79 -13.76
C THR A 534 4.97 41.74 -12.68
N ALA A 535 6.09 41.03 -12.51
CA ALA A 535 6.20 39.95 -11.51
C ALA A 535 5.94 40.45 -10.06
N ALA A 536 6.47 41.65 -9.70
CA ALA A 536 6.26 42.22 -8.37
C ALA A 536 4.80 42.67 -8.17
N LEU A 537 4.17 43.18 -9.22
CA LEU A 537 2.76 43.59 -9.18
C LEU A 537 1.82 42.39 -9.12
N ASP A 538 2.11 41.30 -9.82
CA ASP A 538 1.35 40.05 -9.76
C ASP A 538 1.44 39.40 -8.36
N GLN A 539 2.58 39.48 -7.69
CA GLN A 539 2.71 39.09 -6.28
C GLN A 539 1.82 39.92 -5.37
N LEU A 540 1.70 41.24 -5.62
CA LEU A 540 0.82 42.09 -4.85
C LEU A 540 -0.66 41.79 -5.13
N VAL A 541 -1.03 41.47 -6.38
CA VAL A 541 -2.38 40.99 -6.72
C VAL A 541 -2.69 39.72 -5.93
N THR A 542 -1.78 38.76 -5.92
CA THR A 542 -1.93 37.51 -5.16
C THR A 542 -2.12 37.79 -3.67
N LEU A 543 -1.27 38.60 -3.06
CA LEU A 543 -1.37 38.99 -1.64
C LEU A 543 -2.71 39.63 -1.30
N LEU A 544 -3.24 40.50 -2.17
CA LEU A 544 -4.53 41.16 -1.95
C LEU A 544 -5.72 40.23 -2.14
N ASN A 545 -5.61 39.20 -3.00
CA ASN A 545 -6.60 38.15 -3.15
C ASN A 545 -6.61 37.18 -1.95
N GLU A 546 -5.45 36.86 -1.40
CA GLU A 546 -5.33 36.09 -0.16
C GLU A 546 -5.87 36.84 1.07
N ASN A 547 -5.92 38.17 1.01
CA ASN A 547 -6.40 39.04 2.07
C ASN A 547 -7.58 39.91 1.60
N PRO A 548 -8.77 39.36 1.30
CA PRO A 548 -9.87 40.06 0.64
C PRO A 548 -10.48 41.20 1.47
N HIS A 549 -10.28 41.19 2.77
CA HIS A 549 -10.83 42.18 3.69
C HIS A 549 -9.88 43.37 4.00
N VAL A 550 -8.77 43.45 3.28
CA VAL A 550 -7.74 44.49 3.47
C VAL A 550 -7.91 45.60 2.44
N THR A 551 -7.81 46.86 2.91
CA THR A 551 -7.60 48.04 2.05
C THR A 551 -6.19 48.57 2.27
N ILE A 552 -5.55 49.04 1.21
CA ILE A 552 -4.18 49.53 1.23
C ILE A 552 -4.05 50.94 0.66
N GLU A 553 -3.08 51.69 1.19
CA GLU A 553 -2.51 52.88 0.51
C GLU A 553 -1.26 52.42 -0.27
N LEU A 554 -1.22 52.76 -1.52
CA LEU A 554 -0.06 52.64 -2.40
C LEU A 554 0.65 53.98 -2.47
N SER A 555 1.88 54.04 -2.01
CA SER A 555 2.65 55.28 -1.95
C SER A 555 3.88 55.19 -2.85
N ALA A 556 4.11 56.27 -3.59
CA ALA A 556 5.34 56.41 -4.39
C ALA A 556 6.13 57.61 -3.94
N HIS A 557 7.46 57.47 -3.98
CA HIS A 557 8.43 58.45 -3.49
C HIS A 557 9.46 58.76 -4.59
N CYS A 558 9.94 59.98 -4.59
CA CYS A 558 11.00 60.44 -5.46
C CYS A 558 12.29 60.73 -4.68
N ASP A 559 13.41 60.90 -5.40
CA ASP A 559 14.66 61.38 -4.85
C ASP A 559 14.64 62.92 -4.64
N ASP A 560 15.76 63.49 -4.25
CA ASP A 560 15.93 64.88 -3.98
C ASP A 560 16.00 65.82 -5.24
N ARG A 561 16.14 65.21 -6.42
CA ARG A 561 16.29 65.92 -7.71
C ARG A 561 14.95 66.51 -8.16
N GLY A 562 14.98 67.77 -8.63
CA GLY A 562 13.80 68.45 -9.17
C GLY A 562 13.01 69.24 -8.11
N SER A 563 12.00 69.99 -8.57
CA SER A 563 11.16 70.78 -7.68
C SER A 563 10.19 69.94 -6.87
N ALA A 564 9.82 70.37 -5.68
CA ALA A 564 8.87 69.68 -4.81
C ALA A 564 7.52 69.42 -5.53
N ALA A 565 7.02 70.45 -6.23
CA ALA A 565 5.74 70.36 -7.00
C ALA A 565 5.82 69.33 -8.15
N TYR A 566 6.95 69.28 -8.81
CA TYR A 566 7.17 68.29 -9.90
C TYR A 566 7.21 66.85 -9.31
N ASN A 567 8.02 66.62 -8.28
CA ASN A 567 8.13 65.30 -7.64
C ASN A 567 6.80 64.83 -7.02
N GLN A 568 6.01 65.80 -6.49
CA GLN A 568 4.67 65.49 -6.00
C GLN A 568 3.76 64.93 -7.10
N ARG A 569 3.71 65.61 -8.26
CA ARG A 569 2.89 65.15 -9.41
C ARG A 569 3.41 63.81 -9.97
N LEU A 570 4.70 63.69 -10.14
CA LEU A 570 5.31 62.48 -10.70
C LEU A 570 5.05 61.25 -9.81
N SER A 571 5.24 61.42 -8.48
CA SER A 571 4.97 60.34 -7.54
C SER A 571 3.48 59.96 -7.48
N GLN A 572 2.56 60.96 -7.54
CA GLN A 572 1.14 60.70 -7.59
C GLN A 572 0.76 59.88 -8.80
N GLN A 573 1.21 60.25 -10.00
CA GLN A 573 1.00 59.52 -11.22
C GLN A 573 1.56 58.07 -11.19
N ARG A 574 2.72 57.88 -10.53
CA ARG A 574 3.32 56.55 -10.34
C ARG A 574 2.46 55.67 -9.45
N ALA A 575 1.96 56.18 -8.32
CA ALA A 575 1.06 55.46 -7.44
C ALA A 575 -0.28 55.10 -8.15
N GLU A 576 -0.82 56.05 -8.92
CA GLU A 576 -2.06 55.84 -9.73
C GLU A 576 -1.88 54.73 -10.79
N ASN A 577 -0.71 54.67 -11.46
CA ASN A 577 -0.43 53.61 -12.44
C ASN A 577 -0.31 52.22 -11.79
N VAL A 578 0.21 52.12 -10.59
CA VAL A 578 0.19 50.86 -9.84
C VAL A 578 -1.25 50.47 -9.50
N VAL A 579 -2.07 51.42 -8.99
CA VAL A 579 -3.51 51.18 -8.73
C VAL A 579 -4.23 50.73 -9.99
N HIS A 580 -4.01 51.41 -11.11
CA HIS A 580 -4.61 50.99 -12.41
C HIS A 580 -4.24 49.58 -12.80
N TYR A 581 -2.98 49.17 -12.57
CA TYR A 581 -2.54 47.79 -12.83
C TYR A 581 -3.31 46.79 -11.96
N LEU A 582 -3.41 47.03 -10.65
CA LEU A 582 -4.11 46.13 -9.73
C LEU A 582 -5.60 46.00 -10.03
N VAL A 583 -6.25 47.14 -10.39
CA VAL A 583 -7.67 47.13 -10.80
C VAL A 583 -7.86 46.33 -12.09
N ALA A 584 -6.99 46.51 -13.09
CA ALA A 584 -7.02 45.75 -14.33
C ALA A 584 -6.86 44.22 -14.10
N HIS A 585 -6.22 43.82 -12.96
CA HIS A 585 -6.05 42.43 -12.57
C HIS A 585 -7.04 41.96 -11.47
N GLY A 586 -8.20 42.66 -11.36
CA GLY A 586 -9.36 42.19 -10.60
C GLY A 586 -9.46 42.67 -9.15
N ILE A 587 -8.52 43.52 -8.67
CA ILE A 587 -8.65 44.11 -7.32
C ILE A 587 -9.67 45.23 -7.35
N GLN A 588 -10.60 45.25 -6.39
CA GLN A 588 -11.64 46.28 -6.26
C GLN A 588 -11.00 47.65 -6.03
N ALA A 589 -11.40 48.68 -6.80
CA ALA A 589 -10.81 50.02 -6.77
C ALA A 589 -10.93 50.69 -5.39
N ASP A 590 -12.04 50.46 -4.68
CA ASP A 590 -12.31 51.01 -3.34
C ASP A 590 -11.48 50.37 -2.22
N ARG A 591 -10.72 49.33 -2.54
CA ARG A 591 -9.69 48.75 -1.65
C ARG A 591 -8.35 49.48 -1.76
N LEU A 592 -8.16 50.35 -2.72
CA LEU A 592 -6.87 50.92 -3.12
C LEU A 592 -6.90 52.46 -3.03
N THR A 593 -5.89 53.04 -2.38
CA THR A 593 -5.69 54.48 -2.32
C THR A 593 -4.32 54.82 -2.87
N ALA A 594 -4.22 55.65 -3.90
CA ALA A 594 -2.95 56.10 -4.47
C ALA A 594 -2.50 57.43 -3.82
N VAL A 595 -1.26 57.47 -3.33
CA VAL A 595 -0.67 58.69 -2.73
C VAL A 595 0.74 58.89 -3.24
N GLY A 596 1.02 60.06 -3.80
CA GLY A 596 2.36 60.48 -4.11
C GLY A 596 2.91 61.33 -2.95
N TYR A 597 4.10 61.00 -2.45
CA TYR A 597 4.75 61.79 -1.41
C TYR A 597 5.90 62.66 -1.95
N GLY A 598 6.20 62.56 -3.24
CA GLY A 598 7.35 63.28 -3.80
C GLY A 598 8.61 63.00 -2.97
N LYS A 599 9.29 64.08 -2.53
CA LYS A 599 10.45 64.03 -1.64
C LYS A 599 10.12 64.37 -0.18
N SER A 600 8.83 64.54 0.16
CA SER A 600 8.41 64.96 1.51
C SER A 600 8.57 63.90 2.60
N LYS A 601 8.67 62.62 2.22
CA LYS A 601 8.89 61.47 3.12
C LYS A 601 10.14 60.71 2.72
N PRO A 602 11.34 61.19 3.10
CA PRO A 602 12.59 60.46 2.88
C PRO A 602 12.59 59.12 3.62
N LYS A 603 13.34 58.15 3.12
CA LYS A 603 13.45 56.82 3.74
C LYS A 603 14.17 56.94 5.08
N ILE A 604 13.64 56.22 6.07
CA ILE A 604 14.32 55.97 7.34
C ILE A 604 15.08 54.65 7.19
N VAL A 605 16.33 54.59 7.58
CA VAL A 605 17.20 53.41 7.44
C VAL A 605 16.81 52.35 8.46
N PRO A 606 16.26 51.18 8.02
CA PRO A 606 16.02 50.08 8.93
C PRO A 606 17.33 49.35 9.31
N PRO A 607 17.38 48.60 10.42
CA PRO A 607 18.58 47.86 10.85
C PRO A 607 19.21 46.99 9.78
N LYS A 608 18.41 46.25 9.02
CA LYS A 608 18.88 45.35 7.95
C LYS A 608 19.63 46.07 6.83
N LEU A 609 19.31 47.33 6.56
CA LEU A 609 19.96 48.09 5.51
C LEU A 609 21.42 48.48 5.89
N THR A 610 21.73 48.54 7.20
CA THR A 610 23.09 48.78 7.69
C THR A 610 24.05 47.62 7.42
N GLU A 611 23.55 46.40 7.28
CA GLU A 611 24.37 45.24 6.89
C GLU A 611 24.88 45.38 5.45
N ARG A 612 24.05 45.94 4.58
CA ARG A 612 24.39 46.14 3.16
C ARG A 612 25.19 47.43 2.94
N TYR A 613 24.93 48.43 3.77
CA TYR A 613 25.56 49.74 3.72
C TYR A 613 26.09 50.13 5.09
N PRO A 614 27.27 49.62 5.51
CA PRO A 614 27.82 49.80 6.87
C PRO A 614 28.10 51.27 7.29
N TRP A 615 28.10 52.18 6.33
CA TRP A 615 28.25 53.60 6.56
C TRP A 615 26.95 54.32 6.95
N LEU A 616 25.79 53.68 6.83
CA LEU A 616 24.50 54.12 7.34
C LEU A 616 24.26 53.60 8.77
N LYS A 617 23.52 54.35 9.57
CA LYS A 617 23.07 53.90 10.89
C LYS A 617 21.57 53.67 10.89
N ALA A 618 21.10 52.64 11.62
CA ALA A 618 19.68 52.41 11.83
C ALA A 618 19.05 53.70 12.44
N GLY A 619 17.95 54.14 11.80
CA GLY A 619 17.26 55.38 12.18
C GLY A 619 17.71 56.62 11.40
N ASP A 620 18.78 56.58 10.60
CA ASP A 620 19.15 57.70 9.73
C ASP A 620 17.99 58.07 8.80
N VAL A 621 17.69 59.36 8.68
CA VAL A 621 16.68 59.88 7.75
C VAL A 621 17.39 60.37 6.50
N LEU A 622 17.12 59.76 5.34
CA LEU A 622 17.79 60.09 4.08
C LEU A 622 17.22 61.38 3.47
N SER A 623 17.29 62.49 4.26
CA SER A 623 16.84 63.83 3.87
C SER A 623 17.83 64.49 2.91
N GLU A 624 17.41 65.59 2.23
CA GLU A 624 18.28 66.38 1.37
C GLU A 624 19.56 66.86 2.09
N THR A 625 19.42 67.31 3.36
CA THR A 625 20.56 67.76 4.18
C THR A 625 21.50 66.59 4.54
N PHE A 626 20.96 65.41 4.85
CA PHE A 626 21.75 64.23 5.12
C PHE A 626 22.52 63.78 3.86
N ILE A 627 21.85 63.72 2.72
CA ILE A 627 22.43 63.29 1.45
C ILE A 627 23.53 64.26 1.01
N ALA A 628 23.33 65.56 1.14
CA ALA A 628 24.32 66.60 0.80
C ALA A 628 25.64 66.50 1.60
N SER A 629 25.63 65.86 2.78
CA SER A 629 26.81 65.66 3.63
C SER A 629 27.68 64.44 3.19
N LEU A 630 27.23 63.65 2.27
CA LEU A 630 27.84 62.40 1.83
C LEU A 630 28.69 62.60 0.54
N ASP A 631 29.53 61.60 0.22
CA ASP A 631 30.20 61.57 -1.05
C ASP A 631 29.26 61.26 -2.23
N ASN A 632 29.70 61.51 -3.46
CA ASN A 632 28.84 61.33 -4.64
C ASN A 632 28.32 59.89 -4.85
N ALA A 633 29.08 58.87 -4.47
CA ALA A 633 28.66 57.48 -4.55
C ALA A 633 27.59 57.15 -3.51
N GLN A 634 27.77 57.60 -2.28
CA GLN A 634 26.82 57.47 -1.18
C GLN A 634 25.53 58.27 -1.45
N GLN A 635 25.63 59.48 -2.01
CA GLN A 635 24.45 60.27 -2.46
C GLN A 635 23.63 59.50 -3.50
N ALA A 636 24.30 58.88 -4.48
CA ALA A 636 23.59 58.09 -5.48
C ALA A 636 22.84 56.92 -4.90
N VAL A 637 23.40 56.22 -3.89
CA VAL A 637 22.72 55.14 -3.14
C VAL A 637 21.53 55.67 -2.38
N CYS A 638 21.67 56.77 -1.60
CA CYS A 638 20.56 57.35 -0.84
C CYS A 638 19.40 57.78 -1.75
N ASN A 639 19.74 58.40 -2.88
CA ASN A 639 18.73 58.78 -3.89
C ASN A 639 18.03 57.57 -4.52
N GLN A 640 18.73 56.46 -4.74
CA GLN A 640 18.13 55.23 -5.17
C GLN A 640 17.18 54.65 -4.14
N LEU A 641 17.55 54.65 -2.86
CA LEU A 641 16.73 54.18 -1.74
C LEU A 641 15.47 55.03 -1.54
N ASN A 642 15.56 56.36 -1.79
CA ASN A 642 14.42 57.24 -1.75
C ASN A 642 13.44 57.04 -2.91
N ARG A 643 13.89 56.59 -4.12
CA ARG A 643 13.01 56.23 -5.24
C ARG A 643 12.40 54.87 -4.98
N ARG A 644 11.26 54.82 -4.32
CA ARG A 644 10.60 53.57 -3.94
C ARG A 644 9.08 53.65 -4.08
N THR A 645 8.46 52.49 -4.15
CA THR A 645 7.01 52.29 -4.05
C THR A 645 6.77 51.38 -2.84
N GLU A 646 5.85 51.80 -1.99
CA GLU A 646 5.49 51.09 -0.75
C GLU A 646 3.98 50.92 -0.69
N PHE A 647 3.48 49.92 0.04
CA PHE A 647 2.11 49.88 0.47
C PHE A 647 2.01 49.84 1.99
N ARG A 648 0.93 50.36 2.54
CA ARG A 648 0.54 50.15 3.94
C ARG A 648 -0.90 49.78 4.07
N VAL A 649 -1.21 48.95 5.05
CA VAL A 649 -2.59 48.55 5.34
C VAL A 649 -3.33 49.72 5.99
N LEU A 650 -4.49 50.07 5.45
CA LEU A 650 -5.38 51.11 6.00
C LEU A 650 -6.47 50.48 6.87
N ARG A 651 -7.01 49.33 6.45
CA ARG A 651 -8.14 48.69 7.09
C ARG A 651 -8.12 47.19 6.81
N THR A 652 -8.49 46.36 7.80
CA THR A 652 -8.54 44.90 7.73
C THR A 652 -9.97 44.35 7.80
N THR A 653 -10.98 45.21 7.71
CA THR A 653 -12.41 44.85 7.88
C THR A 653 -13.26 45.24 6.68
N TYR A 654 -12.64 45.42 5.49
CA TYR A 654 -13.35 45.76 4.27
C TYR A 654 -14.40 44.69 3.94
N GLY A 655 -15.62 45.14 3.63
CA GLY A 655 -16.71 44.24 3.23
C GLY A 655 -17.34 43.37 4.33
N LEU A 656 -16.81 43.37 5.54
CA LEU A 656 -17.34 42.58 6.66
C LEU A 656 -18.55 43.23 7.36
N PHE A 657 -18.70 44.55 7.26
CA PHE A 657 -19.77 45.28 7.90
C PHE A 657 -20.59 46.10 6.90
N ASP A 658 -21.87 46.27 7.17
CA ASP A 658 -22.75 47.19 6.40
C ASP A 658 -22.51 48.70 6.77
N ALA A 659 -23.23 49.62 6.13
CA ALA A 659 -23.10 51.03 6.38
C ALA A 659 -23.52 51.44 7.81
N GLN A 660 -24.24 50.60 8.53
CA GLN A 660 -24.70 50.80 9.89
C GLN A 660 -23.76 50.09 10.91
N GLY A 661 -22.63 49.49 10.46
CA GLY A 661 -21.67 48.85 11.31
C GLY A 661 -22.09 47.45 11.81
N LYS A 662 -23.14 46.84 11.22
CA LYS A 662 -23.55 45.46 11.54
C LYS A 662 -22.80 44.45 10.64
N PRO A 663 -22.39 43.29 11.18
CA PRO A 663 -21.79 42.21 10.36
C PRO A 663 -22.73 41.79 9.23
N LYS A 664 -22.22 41.64 8.00
CA LYS A 664 -22.97 41.12 6.88
C LYS A 664 -23.16 39.60 7.06
N GLU A 665 -24.38 39.09 6.86
CA GLU A 665 -24.74 37.67 7.10
C GLU A 665 -23.92 36.62 6.31
N SER A 666 -23.24 37.02 5.25
CA SER A 666 -22.42 36.12 4.43
C SER A 666 -21.06 35.74 5.07
N ALA A 667 -20.68 36.36 6.16
CA ALA A 667 -19.39 36.12 6.81
C ALA A 667 -19.40 34.98 7.84
N THR A 668 -20.54 34.31 8.08
CA THR A 668 -20.71 33.36 9.19
C THR A 668 -21.25 31.97 8.84
N LYS A 669 -21.40 31.58 7.57
CA LYS A 669 -21.83 30.21 7.22
C LYS A 669 -20.99 29.60 6.10
N PRO A 670 -20.35 28.45 6.33
CA PRO A 670 -19.92 27.58 5.24
C PRO A 670 -21.17 27.03 4.55
N THR A 671 -21.29 27.23 3.24
CA THR A 671 -22.42 26.74 2.42
C THR A 671 -22.37 25.21 2.32
N ASN A 672 -23.08 24.53 3.20
CA ASN A 672 -23.56 23.17 2.95
C ASN A 672 -24.73 23.26 1.95
N LYS A 673 -24.44 23.17 0.65
CA LYS A 673 -25.44 22.88 -0.38
C LYS A 673 -25.35 21.40 -0.76
N HIS A 674 -26.04 20.56 -0.02
CA HIS A 674 -26.72 19.40 -0.58
C HIS A 674 -28.11 19.36 0.04
N ALA A 675 -29.03 19.96 -0.69
CA ALA A 675 -30.44 19.92 -0.37
C ALA A 675 -31.07 18.62 -0.88
N ASN A 676 -31.77 17.95 0.00
CA ASN A 676 -32.86 17.04 -0.27
C ASN A 676 -33.69 17.43 -1.49
N THR A 677 -33.87 16.47 -2.39
CA THR A 677 -35.11 16.35 -3.17
C THR A 677 -35.80 15.05 -2.76
N ASN A 678 -36.67 15.17 -1.76
CA ASN A 678 -37.79 14.27 -1.61
C ASN A 678 -38.85 14.62 -2.65
N ALA A 679 -39.29 13.64 -3.41
CA ALA A 679 -40.62 13.63 -3.99
C ALA A 679 -41.23 12.24 -3.80
N PRO A 680 -42.53 12.14 -3.47
CA PRO A 680 -43.18 10.93 -3.03
C PRO A 680 -43.80 10.16 -4.18
N ARG A 681 -43.68 8.85 -4.17
CA ARG A 681 -44.71 7.81 -4.30
C ARG A 681 -44.12 6.44 -4.47
#